data_f5335e5d29c594d6bd980c3c1bd7806d
#
_entry.id   f5335e5d29c594d6bd980c3c1bd7806d
#
_cell.length_a   1.000
_cell.length_b   1.000
_cell.length_c   1.000
_cell.angle_alpha   90.00
_cell.angle_beta   90.00
_cell.angle_gamma   90.00
#
_symmetry.space_group_name_H-M   'P 1'
#
loop_
_entity.id
_entity.type
_entity.pdbx_description
1 polymer ?
#
loop_
_entity_poly.entity_id
_entity_poly.type
_entity_poly.pdbx_seq_one_letter_code
_entity_poly.pdbx_strand_id
1 'polypeptide(L)'
;MQPSRLARRARVCGLIAVSLTAVAFAALSHTARGQAPAESSAPSWTPTAAAPTMAPAVDAWPLKIDSGATGLWQTLLKLHTRASLLLVTAHPDDENAGGGMLAYETRGLGVRAAIMTLDRGEGGQNVMSSDYEDALGLVRTEELLAADRYSGAEQYWGTQVDFGFSKAREEALEQWGHDRVLADVVRVVRMTRPLVLSSVFVGGPSDGHGQHAVAGQTAQEAFDAAGDPNMFPEQIREGLRPWSPVKMYARTPLGAVSDRGLYDSAIEKYLPVRFYNFIDKTWSDAAPGTNVQVPGGTYSPEIGWTYLQLEREGLALQKSQNGGGATPFGEPQQAPFHRYASRVPTGEKESSLFEGVDVSLAGIADLAHGQDNGLLKDGLTRVNAAVEQAMEQFSTAHPEKIALVLADGLKQTNALSAQVKSSSLSEQAKYDVLRELALKQDQFQHAIVLALGVSLDATAGAKSAPRGRNFFNNGPPESFAYAIPGQEFAVTVHLYNPQADALTLNRVWLETPAEEKWTNSPESPAPASIPAGGVVDQRIDTKVPEDAKATRPYFSRPNDEQPYYDISDPRYRNLSLAPYPVSGWAEFSYQGVAIRLGQVVQTVRRETGQGTVLNPLMVTPAVSARIAPQAGITPLGKKSFPLSALLHTEAEGGSKGTVRLQLPAGWRAEPETAQFSLERAGAEQNVSFQVFPDRLEEKPYTVTAVAQSGGKDYREGFVITGYPGLRPDNLYIPATYKTTGVNVKVAPGLRVGYVTGTGDDVPASLENIGVKTDFLSRQDLAQGDLQKFDAIVLGVRAYAARPELATNNSRLLDYVKNGGVVVVQYNTGEYDHNYAPYPISGMNNTEPRVVDETSPIQFLDPKSPVLTWPNQITAKDFTGWVEERGHGFAKSWDAQHYEAPLETHDPGQDPQKSGLLYAKYGKGVYVYVAFALYRQLPDGVPGAYRLFANLLSLPRNPALRQAGAAGSSGAAKP
;
A
#
# COMPACT_ATOMS: atom_id res chain seq x y z
N MET A 1 -24.79 -52.92 -0.56
CA MET A 1 -25.88 -52.48 0.31
C MET A 1 -25.81 -50.96 0.46
N GLN A 2 -26.69 -50.33 -0.24
CA GLN A 2 -27.17 -48.95 0.07
C GLN A 2 -28.09 -49.02 1.30
N PRO A 3 -28.63 -47.92 1.80
CA PRO A 3 -28.58 -46.49 1.44
C PRO A 3 -28.50 -45.60 2.71
N SER A 4 -28.48 -44.32 2.68
CA SER A 4 -29.44 -43.29 2.30
C SER A 4 -29.09 -41.92 2.86
N ARG A 5 -29.24 -40.92 2.00
CA ARG A 5 -29.96 -39.65 2.14
C ARG A 5 -29.83 -38.86 3.45
N LEU A 6 -29.32 -37.63 3.33
CA LEU A 6 -30.22 -36.46 3.41
C LEU A 6 -29.48 -35.16 3.10
N ALA A 7 -29.85 -34.60 1.96
CA ALA A 7 -29.60 -33.20 1.64
C ALA A 7 -30.60 -32.36 2.43
N ARG A 8 -30.13 -31.30 3.10
CA ARG A 8 -30.94 -30.10 3.35
C ARG A 8 -30.11 -28.85 3.21
N ARG A 9 -30.52 -28.11 2.23
CA ARG A 9 -30.28 -26.72 1.94
C ARG A 9 -30.21 -25.87 3.21
N ALA A 10 -29.12 -25.17 3.37
CA ALA A 10 -29.14 -23.86 4.01
C ALA A 10 -28.65 -22.86 2.98
N ARG A 11 -29.60 -22.10 2.46
CA ARG A 11 -29.30 -20.83 1.76
C ARG A 11 -28.76 -19.90 2.85
N VAL A 12 -27.48 -19.64 2.81
CA VAL A 12 -26.90 -18.42 3.38
C VAL A 12 -26.57 -17.58 2.17
N CYS A 13 -27.44 -16.63 1.85
CA CYS A 13 -27.08 -15.47 1.07
C CYS A 13 -26.10 -14.64 1.90
N GLY A 14 -24.83 -14.92 1.81
CA GLY A 14 -23.79 -13.97 2.14
C GLY A 14 -23.68 -13.01 0.97
N LEU A 15 -24.37 -11.89 1.04
CA LEU A 15 -24.07 -10.71 0.23
C LEU A 15 -22.73 -10.17 0.71
N ILE A 16 -21.66 -10.66 0.13
CA ILE A 16 -20.44 -9.88 -0.01
C ILE A 16 -20.73 -8.98 -1.21
N ALA A 17 -21.31 -7.82 -0.91
CA ALA A 17 -21.28 -6.73 -1.85
C ALA A 17 -19.82 -6.25 -1.90
N VAL A 18 -19.06 -6.76 -2.88
CA VAL A 18 -17.94 -5.99 -3.43
C VAL A 18 -18.57 -4.72 -3.96
N SER A 19 -18.49 -3.65 -3.19
CA SER A 19 -18.88 -2.32 -3.64
C SER A 19 -17.85 -1.80 -4.62
N LEU A 20 -17.87 -2.35 -5.82
CA LEU A 20 -17.56 -1.66 -7.06
C LEU A 20 -18.88 -1.13 -7.64
N THR A 21 -19.58 -0.37 -6.86
CA THR A 21 -20.53 0.60 -7.40
C THR A 21 -19.88 1.95 -7.20
N ALA A 22 -19.14 2.35 -8.21
CA ALA A 22 -18.89 3.74 -8.47
C ALA A 22 -20.25 4.45 -8.59
N VAL A 23 -20.61 5.20 -7.59
CA VAL A 23 -21.70 6.15 -7.64
C VAL A 23 -21.23 7.39 -6.94
N ALA A 24 -20.93 8.23 -7.62
CA ALA A 24 -21.05 9.56 -8.10
C ALA A 24 -21.21 10.67 -7.06
N PHE A 25 -20.47 11.79 -7.11
CA PHE A 25 -20.92 13.10 -7.09
C PHE A 25 -20.19 14.32 -7.09
N ALA A 26 -20.77 15.27 -7.57
CA ALA A 26 -20.43 16.63 -8.01
C ALA A 26 -20.57 17.67 -6.90
N ALA A 27 -20.17 18.72 -7.01
CA ALA A 27 -19.59 19.94 -7.55
C ALA A 27 -20.13 21.18 -6.81
N LEU A 28 -19.31 22.10 -6.53
CA LEU A 28 -19.61 23.52 -6.71
C LEU A 28 -18.32 24.32 -6.68
N SER A 29 -18.05 24.94 -7.79
CA SER A 29 -16.90 25.80 -8.02
C SER A 29 -16.99 27.08 -7.22
N HIS A 30 -15.93 27.40 -6.45
CA HIS A 30 -15.59 28.78 -6.16
C HIS A 30 -14.21 29.06 -6.75
N THR A 31 -14.20 30.00 -7.68
CA THR A 31 -13.04 30.51 -8.38
C THR A 31 -12.14 31.24 -7.40
N ALA A 32 -11.07 30.61 -6.98
CA ALA A 32 -9.90 31.33 -6.49
C ALA A 32 -8.96 31.59 -7.69
N ARG A 33 -8.89 32.84 -8.16
CA ARG A 33 -7.87 33.30 -9.09
C ARG A 33 -6.52 33.28 -8.37
N GLY A 34 -5.72 32.23 -8.56
CA GLY A 34 -4.30 32.25 -8.27
C GLY A 34 -3.62 33.21 -9.25
N GLN A 35 -2.87 34.18 -8.74
CA GLN A 35 -1.96 35.00 -9.54
C GLN A 35 -0.90 34.09 -10.17
N ALA A 36 -0.72 34.20 -11.49
CA ALA A 36 0.39 33.59 -12.20
C ALA A 36 1.73 34.07 -11.60
N PRO A 37 2.69 33.16 -11.37
CA PRO A 37 4.04 33.58 -11.03
C PRO A 37 4.66 34.33 -12.19
N ALA A 38 5.45 35.37 -11.87
CA ALA A 38 6.16 36.18 -12.84
C ALA A 38 6.99 35.32 -13.79
N GLU A 39 7.00 35.71 -15.10
CA GLU A 39 7.82 35.11 -16.13
C GLU A 39 9.30 35.10 -15.71
N SER A 40 9.79 33.97 -15.23
CA SER A 40 11.22 33.70 -15.19
C SER A 40 11.65 33.22 -16.57
N SER A 41 12.66 33.80 -17.14
CA SER A 41 13.27 33.38 -18.39
C SER A 41 13.49 31.86 -18.39
N ALA A 42 12.83 31.15 -19.31
CA ALA A 42 12.93 29.71 -19.45
C ALA A 42 14.42 29.30 -19.54
N PRO A 43 14.90 28.35 -18.73
CA PRO A 43 16.23 27.81 -18.88
C PRO A 43 16.31 27.12 -20.24
N SER A 44 17.28 27.50 -21.06
CA SER A 44 17.54 26.86 -22.35
C SER A 44 17.90 25.39 -22.10
N TRP A 45 16.99 24.49 -22.46
CA TRP A 45 17.23 23.07 -22.37
C TRP A 45 18.26 22.66 -23.43
N THR A 46 19.41 22.22 -22.99
CA THR A 46 20.43 21.58 -23.84
C THR A 46 20.37 20.07 -23.56
N PRO A 47 20.13 19.23 -24.58
CA PRO A 47 20.16 17.78 -24.37
C PRO A 47 21.56 17.36 -23.97
N THR A 48 21.79 16.98 -22.75
CA THR A 48 23.05 16.39 -22.31
C THR A 48 22.87 14.93 -21.99
N ALA A 49 23.84 14.15 -22.44
CA ALA A 49 24.12 12.75 -22.13
C ALA A 49 23.28 11.67 -22.82
N ALA A 50 23.92 10.55 -23.00
CA ALA A 50 23.39 9.31 -23.52
C ALA A 50 22.07 8.90 -22.81
N ALA A 51 21.20 8.21 -23.56
CA ALA A 51 20.03 7.57 -22.96
C ALA A 51 20.44 6.79 -21.69
N PRO A 52 19.72 6.92 -20.58
CA PRO A 52 20.03 6.11 -19.43
C PRO A 52 20.01 4.64 -19.87
N THR A 53 21.10 3.94 -19.63
CA THR A 53 21.10 2.47 -19.75
C THR A 53 20.15 1.98 -18.68
N MET A 54 18.97 1.52 -19.09
CA MET A 54 18.11 0.77 -18.17
C MET A 54 18.87 -0.50 -17.81
N ALA A 55 19.23 -0.62 -16.55
CA ALA A 55 19.64 -1.91 -16.04
C ALA A 55 18.44 -2.86 -16.16
N PRO A 56 18.63 -4.13 -16.59
CA PRO A 56 17.54 -5.08 -16.56
C PRO A 56 16.94 -5.12 -15.16
N ALA A 57 15.62 -5.02 -15.07
CA ALA A 57 14.94 -5.12 -13.79
C ALA A 57 15.19 -6.50 -13.21
N VAL A 58 15.78 -6.54 -12.01
CA VAL A 58 16.01 -7.80 -11.30
C VAL A 58 14.86 -7.97 -10.32
N ASP A 59 13.96 -8.90 -10.63
CA ASP A 59 12.83 -9.19 -9.74
C ASP A 59 13.26 -10.23 -8.68
N ALA A 60 12.95 -9.92 -7.41
CA ALA A 60 13.11 -10.86 -6.31
C ALA A 60 12.09 -12.02 -6.36
N TRP A 61 10.95 -11.78 -7.00
CA TRP A 61 9.83 -12.71 -7.08
C TRP A 61 9.31 -12.84 -8.51
N PRO A 62 9.95 -13.65 -9.37
CA PRO A 62 9.43 -13.85 -10.71
C PRO A 62 8.03 -14.46 -10.64
N LEU A 63 7.11 -13.94 -11.45
CA LEU A 63 5.79 -14.53 -11.58
C LEU A 63 5.91 -15.90 -12.28
N LYS A 64 5.32 -16.93 -11.70
CA LYS A 64 5.37 -18.28 -12.31
C LYS A 64 4.75 -18.33 -13.71
N ILE A 65 3.73 -17.48 -13.96
CA ILE A 65 3.09 -17.37 -15.26
C ILE A 65 4.02 -16.83 -16.35
N ASP A 66 5.07 -16.11 -15.99
CA ASP A 66 6.07 -15.56 -16.90
C ASP A 66 7.28 -16.50 -17.09
N SER A 67 7.13 -17.76 -16.77
CA SER A 67 8.18 -18.78 -16.93
C SER A 67 7.84 -19.80 -18.02
N GLY A 68 8.86 -20.54 -18.50
CA GLY A 68 8.71 -21.58 -19.50
C GLY A 68 8.10 -21.08 -20.82
N ALA A 69 7.35 -21.95 -21.50
CA ALA A 69 6.78 -21.63 -22.82
C ALA A 69 5.72 -20.52 -22.77
N THR A 70 4.94 -20.46 -21.69
CA THR A 70 3.95 -19.37 -21.52
C THR A 70 4.64 -18.02 -21.35
N GLY A 71 5.67 -17.94 -20.49
CA GLY A 71 6.46 -16.72 -20.33
C GLY A 71 7.19 -16.31 -21.61
N LEU A 72 7.69 -17.28 -22.37
CA LEU A 72 8.29 -17.02 -23.68
C LEU A 72 7.26 -16.41 -24.65
N TRP A 73 6.06 -16.97 -24.74
CA TRP A 73 4.99 -16.43 -25.59
C TRP A 73 4.64 -14.99 -25.18
N GLN A 74 4.50 -14.72 -23.90
CA GLN A 74 4.24 -13.37 -23.38
C GLN A 74 5.38 -12.40 -23.76
N THR A 75 6.62 -12.87 -23.75
CA THR A 75 7.77 -12.05 -24.17
C THR A 75 7.80 -11.81 -25.68
N LEU A 76 7.39 -12.79 -26.50
CA LEU A 76 7.24 -12.61 -27.96
C LEU A 76 6.17 -11.57 -28.28
N LEU A 77 5.03 -11.57 -27.59
CA LEU A 77 4.01 -10.52 -27.74
C LEU A 77 4.58 -9.13 -27.44
N LYS A 78 5.33 -9.00 -26.35
CA LYS A 78 6.01 -7.71 -26.01
C LYS A 78 7.07 -7.31 -27.04
N LEU A 79 7.78 -8.28 -27.62
CA LEU A 79 8.73 -8.01 -28.69
C LEU A 79 8.06 -7.47 -29.97
N HIS A 80 6.87 -7.97 -30.30
CA HIS A 80 6.15 -7.68 -31.53
C HIS A 80 5.59 -6.27 -31.60
N THR A 81 5.44 -5.56 -30.48
CA THR A 81 4.82 -4.24 -30.42
C THR A 81 5.65 -3.22 -29.65
N ARG A 82 5.46 -1.92 -29.97
CA ARG A 82 5.93 -0.78 -29.15
C ARG A 82 4.79 -0.14 -28.35
N ALA A 83 3.61 -0.72 -28.37
CA ALA A 83 2.48 -0.19 -27.63
C ALA A 83 2.81 -0.02 -26.15
N SER A 84 2.41 1.12 -25.60
CA SER A 84 2.66 1.45 -24.21
C SER A 84 1.52 2.25 -23.62
N LEU A 85 1.14 1.91 -22.38
CA LEU A 85 0.01 2.45 -21.64
C LEU A 85 0.47 2.86 -20.23
N LEU A 86 0.00 4.00 -19.73
CA LEU A 86 0.07 4.35 -18.32
C LEU A 86 -1.35 4.54 -17.79
N LEU A 87 -1.71 3.79 -16.75
CA LEU A 87 -2.94 3.94 -16.00
C LEU A 87 -2.67 4.74 -14.73
N VAL A 88 -3.44 5.81 -14.48
CA VAL A 88 -3.37 6.61 -13.26
C VAL A 88 -4.55 6.27 -12.36
N THR A 89 -4.25 5.88 -11.11
CA THR A 89 -5.20 5.52 -10.06
C THR A 89 -4.91 6.31 -8.78
N ALA A 90 -5.83 6.31 -7.82
CA ALA A 90 -5.60 6.97 -6.53
C ALA A 90 -4.99 6.01 -5.51
N HIS A 91 -5.62 4.86 -5.27
CA HIS A 91 -5.25 3.88 -4.23
C HIS A 91 -4.92 2.51 -4.82
N PRO A 92 -4.22 1.65 -4.07
CA PRO A 92 -4.14 0.22 -4.39
C PRO A 92 -5.54 -0.41 -4.41
N ASP A 93 -5.89 -1.12 -5.48
CA ASP A 93 -7.14 -1.80 -5.86
C ASP A 93 -7.95 -1.10 -6.97
N ASP A 94 -7.77 0.18 -7.18
CA ASP A 94 -8.47 0.97 -8.21
C ASP A 94 -8.25 0.44 -9.63
N GLU A 95 -7.08 -0.14 -9.91
CA GLU A 95 -6.71 -0.70 -11.22
C GLU A 95 -7.73 -1.72 -11.70
N ASN A 96 -8.36 -2.44 -10.79
CA ASN A 96 -9.40 -3.42 -11.09
C ASN A 96 -10.69 -2.81 -11.65
N ALA A 97 -10.91 -1.51 -11.44
CA ALA A 97 -12.00 -0.79 -12.07
C ALA A 97 -11.85 -0.71 -13.61
N GLY A 98 -10.67 -1.01 -14.13
CA GLY A 98 -10.41 -1.17 -15.57
C GLY A 98 -11.13 -2.34 -16.23
N GLY A 99 -11.64 -3.29 -15.45
CA GLY A 99 -12.49 -4.38 -15.95
C GLY A 99 -11.78 -5.37 -16.87
N GLY A 100 -10.55 -5.75 -16.52
CA GLY A 100 -9.72 -6.65 -17.30
C GLY A 100 -8.86 -5.95 -18.37
N MET A 101 -8.85 -4.61 -18.39
CA MET A 101 -8.12 -3.83 -19.41
C MET A 101 -6.62 -4.10 -19.34
N LEU A 102 -6.01 -4.01 -18.14
CA LEU A 102 -4.57 -4.18 -17.99
C LEU A 102 -4.11 -5.56 -18.46
N ALA A 103 -4.79 -6.61 -17.99
CA ALA A 103 -4.44 -7.97 -18.40
C ALA A 103 -4.69 -8.20 -19.90
N TYR A 104 -5.74 -7.64 -20.48
CA TYR A 104 -5.99 -7.72 -21.92
C TYR A 104 -4.88 -7.04 -22.74
N GLU A 105 -4.53 -5.82 -22.38
CA GLU A 105 -3.49 -5.07 -23.09
C GLU A 105 -2.10 -5.72 -22.92
N THR A 106 -1.74 -6.13 -21.72
CA THR A 106 -0.42 -6.71 -21.44
C THR A 106 -0.31 -8.16 -21.87
N ARG A 107 -1.19 -9.03 -21.35
CA ARG A 107 -1.13 -10.49 -21.55
C ARG A 107 -1.71 -10.93 -22.89
N GLY A 108 -2.68 -10.17 -23.41
CA GLY A 108 -3.30 -10.43 -24.70
C GLY A 108 -2.55 -9.81 -25.87
N LEU A 109 -2.15 -8.55 -25.75
CA LEU A 109 -1.58 -7.79 -26.86
C LEU A 109 -0.09 -7.48 -26.73
N GLY A 110 0.53 -7.79 -25.60
CA GLY A 110 1.94 -7.49 -25.34
C GLY A 110 2.25 -6.02 -25.08
N VAL A 111 1.24 -5.19 -24.79
CA VAL A 111 1.42 -3.77 -24.45
C VAL A 111 2.28 -3.65 -23.20
N ARG A 112 3.24 -2.75 -23.20
CA ARG A 112 3.96 -2.36 -21.99
C ARG A 112 3.05 -1.43 -21.18
N ALA A 113 2.37 -1.95 -20.18
CA ALA A 113 1.54 -1.14 -19.30
C ALA A 113 2.28 -0.81 -17.99
N ALA A 114 2.03 0.40 -17.50
CA ALA A 114 2.43 0.85 -16.17
C ALA A 114 1.22 1.38 -15.42
N ILE A 115 1.24 1.29 -14.10
CA ILE A 115 0.27 1.88 -13.19
C ILE A 115 0.98 2.97 -12.40
N MET A 116 0.35 4.12 -12.25
CA MET A 116 0.73 5.19 -11.35
C MET A 116 -0.35 5.34 -10.30
N THR A 117 -0.10 4.85 -9.09
CA THR A 117 -0.99 4.97 -7.93
C THR A 117 -0.54 6.15 -7.09
N LEU A 118 -1.45 7.10 -6.76
CA LEU A 118 -1.06 8.37 -6.14
C LEU A 118 -0.57 8.19 -4.70
N ASP A 119 -1.20 7.32 -3.92
CA ASP A 119 -0.83 7.01 -2.53
C ASP A 119 -0.69 5.49 -2.33
N ARG A 120 -0.31 5.06 -1.13
CA ARG A 120 -0.14 3.64 -0.79
C ARG A 120 -1.28 3.07 0.03
N GLY A 121 -2.35 3.85 0.25
CA GLY A 121 -3.54 3.44 1.00
C GLY A 121 -3.33 3.39 2.51
N GLU A 122 -2.47 4.25 3.05
CA GLU A 122 -2.07 4.32 4.46
C GLU A 122 -3.27 4.55 5.40
N GLY A 123 -4.20 5.44 4.99
CA GLY A 123 -5.42 5.78 5.73
C GLY A 123 -6.55 4.75 5.63
N GLY A 124 -6.32 3.64 4.94
CA GLY A 124 -7.34 2.62 4.73
C GLY A 124 -7.52 1.64 5.88
N GLN A 125 -8.45 0.71 5.69
CA GLN A 125 -8.70 -0.39 6.64
C GLN A 125 -7.71 -1.54 6.42
N ASN A 126 -7.40 -2.27 7.50
CA ASN A 126 -6.62 -3.51 7.44
C ASN A 126 -7.36 -4.65 8.16
N VAL A 127 -7.71 -5.70 7.42
CA VAL A 127 -8.40 -6.87 7.98
C VAL A 127 -7.45 -8.04 8.29
N MET A 128 -6.15 -7.91 7.97
CA MET A 128 -5.16 -8.99 8.08
C MET A 128 -4.24 -8.85 9.28
N SER A 129 -3.89 -7.63 9.67
CA SER A 129 -2.95 -7.36 10.76
C SER A 129 -3.32 -6.07 11.51
N SER A 130 -2.55 -5.72 12.52
CA SER A 130 -2.67 -4.44 13.23
C SER A 130 -1.80 -3.33 12.62
N ASP A 131 -1.22 -3.56 11.45
CA ASP A 131 -0.46 -2.53 10.74
C ASP A 131 -1.41 -1.45 10.23
N TYR A 132 -1.08 -0.20 10.46
CA TYR A 132 -1.81 0.98 9.99
C TYR A 132 -0.81 2.08 9.63
N GLU A 133 -1.24 3.17 9.03
CA GLU A 133 -0.41 4.28 8.56
C GLU A 133 0.72 3.78 7.64
N ASP A 134 1.95 4.26 7.81
CA ASP A 134 3.11 3.87 6.99
C ASP A 134 3.34 2.36 6.91
N ALA A 135 2.99 1.63 7.98
CA ALA A 135 3.08 0.17 7.98
C ALA A 135 2.06 -0.46 7.02
N LEU A 136 0.83 0.05 7.00
CA LEU A 136 -0.19 -0.40 6.04
C LEU A 136 0.18 -0.02 4.61
N GLY A 137 0.76 1.15 4.40
CA GLY A 137 1.28 1.57 3.09
C GLY A 137 2.31 0.58 2.52
N LEU A 138 3.21 0.05 3.36
CA LEU A 138 4.15 -1.00 2.95
C LEU A 138 3.43 -2.33 2.66
N VAL A 139 2.50 -2.75 3.51
CA VAL A 139 1.68 -3.96 3.29
C VAL A 139 0.97 -3.88 1.93
N ARG A 140 0.27 -2.79 1.66
CA ARG A 140 -0.46 -2.59 0.41
C ARG A 140 0.44 -2.44 -0.81
N THR A 141 1.65 -1.89 -0.62
CA THR A 141 2.68 -1.87 -1.68
C THR A 141 3.03 -3.29 -2.11
N GLU A 142 3.29 -4.19 -1.17
CA GLU A 142 3.62 -5.58 -1.47
C GLU A 142 2.43 -6.38 -2.00
N GLU A 143 1.23 -6.11 -1.51
CA GLU A 143 -0.01 -6.70 -2.03
C GLU A 143 -0.26 -6.31 -3.48
N LEU A 144 -0.12 -5.03 -3.83
CA LEU A 144 -0.30 -4.55 -5.20
C LEU A 144 0.80 -5.06 -6.12
N LEU A 145 2.07 -5.08 -5.69
CA LEU A 145 3.16 -5.70 -6.46
C LEU A 145 2.91 -7.18 -6.73
N ALA A 146 2.29 -7.90 -5.80
CA ALA A 146 1.89 -9.29 -6.01
C ALA A 146 0.71 -9.40 -7.00
N ALA A 147 -0.27 -8.49 -6.94
CA ALA A 147 -1.41 -8.41 -7.86
C ALA A 147 -0.97 -8.08 -9.30
N ASP A 148 -0.05 -7.13 -9.45
CA ASP A 148 0.46 -6.67 -10.75
C ASP A 148 1.19 -7.76 -11.54
N ARG A 149 1.69 -8.79 -10.87
CA ARG A 149 2.24 -9.97 -11.55
C ARG A 149 1.20 -10.70 -12.40
N TYR A 150 -0.06 -10.64 -11.99
CA TYR A 150 -1.17 -11.20 -12.77
C TYR A 150 -1.54 -10.28 -13.93
N SER A 151 -1.68 -9.00 -13.70
CA SER A 151 -1.93 -8.02 -14.77
C SER A 151 -0.77 -7.90 -15.75
N GLY A 152 0.47 -8.07 -15.29
CA GLY A 152 1.70 -7.89 -16.06
C GLY A 152 2.12 -6.42 -16.24
N ALA A 153 1.58 -5.52 -15.43
CA ALA A 153 1.91 -4.10 -15.42
C ALA A 153 3.14 -3.79 -14.54
N GLU A 154 3.79 -2.65 -14.81
CA GLU A 154 4.85 -2.08 -13.99
C GLU A 154 4.24 -1.10 -12.97
N GLN A 155 4.64 -1.13 -11.69
CA GLN A 155 4.06 -0.26 -10.65
C GLN A 155 4.93 0.95 -10.34
N TYR A 156 4.30 2.12 -10.31
CA TYR A 156 4.87 3.41 -9.88
C TYR A 156 3.96 4.08 -8.84
N TRP A 157 4.54 4.92 -7.99
CA TRP A 157 3.83 5.53 -6.87
C TRP A 157 4.00 7.05 -6.83
N GLY A 158 2.97 7.73 -6.36
CA GLY A 158 3.07 9.12 -5.93
C GLY A 158 3.85 9.27 -4.63
N THR A 159 4.03 10.50 -4.22
CA THR A 159 4.59 10.85 -2.91
C THR A 159 3.50 11.25 -1.92
N GLN A 160 2.24 11.16 -2.31
CA GLN A 160 1.10 11.43 -1.46
C GLN A 160 0.92 10.31 -0.44
N VAL A 161 0.33 10.65 0.70
CA VAL A 161 -0.10 9.70 1.73
C VAL A 161 -1.61 9.73 1.78
N ASP A 162 -2.24 8.57 1.86
CA ASP A 162 -3.68 8.46 2.07
C ASP A 162 -4.03 8.96 3.48
N PHE A 163 -4.79 10.04 3.54
CA PHE A 163 -5.25 10.65 4.78
C PHE A 163 -6.69 10.22 5.17
N GLY A 164 -7.16 9.11 4.61
CA GLY A 164 -8.51 8.60 4.80
C GLY A 164 -9.50 9.11 3.76
N PHE A 165 -10.78 8.92 4.00
CA PHE A 165 -11.84 9.22 3.04
C PHE A 165 -12.04 10.72 2.87
N SER A 166 -11.85 11.24 1.67
CA SER A 166 -12.13 12.63 1.30
C SER A 166 -13.49 12.75 0.59
N LYS A 167 -14.29 13.74 0.97
CA LYS A 167 -15.61 13.97 0.34
C LYS A 167 -15.59 14.86 -0.89
N ALA A 168 -14.49 15.56 -1.12
CA ALA A 168 -14.37 16.49 -2.21
C ALA A 168 -12.96 16.50 -2.81
N ARG A 169 -12.89 16.70 -4.12
CA ARG A 169 -11.61 16.86 -4.82
C ARG A 169 -10.79 18.03 -4.25
N GLU A 170 -11.46 19.12 -3.91
CA GLU A 170 -10.85 20.33 -3.36
C GLU A 170 -10.17 20.07 -2.00
N GLU A 171 -10.77 19.24 -1.17
CA GLU A 171 -10.19 18.77 0.09
C GLU A 171 -8.90 17.96 -0.17
N ALA A 172 -8.95 16.98 -1.08
CA ALA A 172 -7.76 16.19 -1.42
C ALA A 172 -6.64 17.05 -2.02
N LEU A 173 -6.96 18.06 -2.84
CA LEU A 173 -5.99 19.01 -3.37
C LEU A 173 -5.42 19.95 -2.31
N GLU A 174 -6.19 20.32 -1.28
CA GLU A 174 -5.72 21.13 -0.16
C GLU A 174 -4.71 20.34 0.69
N GLN A 175 -4.97 19.05 0.96
CA GLN A 175 -4.07 18.18 1.70
C GLN A 175 -2.80 17.85 0.90
N TRP A 176 -2.92 17.37 -0.31
CA TRP A 176 -1.80 16.88 -1.10
C TRP A 176 -1.01 17.98 -1.83
N GLY A 177 -1.68 19.07 -2.21
CA GLY A 177 -1.12 20.11 -3.07
C GLY A 177 -1.16 19.74 -4.55
N HIS A 178 -1.98 20.42 -5.35
CA HIS A 178 -2.18 20.16 -6.79
C HIS A 178 -0.87 19.95 -7.56
N ASP A 179 0.08 20.90 -7.45
CA ASP A 179 1.32 20.86 -8.23
C ASP A 179 2.23 19.69 -7.84
N ARG A 180 2.14 19.22 -6.59
CA ARG A 180 2.90 18.05 -6.13
C ARG A 180 2.38 16.78 -6.78
N VAL A 181 1.06 16.57 -6.78
CA VAL A 181 0.43 15.42 -7.42
C VAL A 181 0.72 15.43 -8.92
N LEU A 182 0.47 16.56 -9.58
CA LEU A 182 0.73 16.69 -11.02
C LEU A 182 2.22 16.47 -11.36
N ALA A 183 3.16 16.95 -10.52
CA ALA A 183 4.59 16.72 -10.73
C ALA A 183 4.95 15.23 -10.70
N ASP A 184 4.37 14.45 -9.79
CA ASP A 184 4.61 13.01 -9.72
C ASP A 184 4.03 12.29 -10.94
N VAL A 185 2.80 12.59 -11.35
CA VAL A 185 2.19 12.00 -12.56
C VAL A 185 3.02 12.36 -13.81
N VAL A 186 3.39 13.63 -13.98
CA VAL A 186 4.23 14.10 -15.11
C VAL A 186 5.59 13.38 -15.09
N ARG A 187 6.19 13.20 -13.92
CA ARG A 187 7.46 12.47 -13.79
C ARG A 187 7.32 11.03 -14.27
N VAL A 188 6.29 10.32 -13.86
CA VAL A 188 6.06 8.93 -14.29
C VAL A 188 5.74 8.86 -15.78
N VAL A 189 4.97 9.80 -16.34
CA VAL A 189 4.79 9.91 -17.81
C VAL A 189 6.14 10.06 -18.53
N ARG A 190 7.05 10.94 -18.05
CA ARG A 190 8.39 11.13 -18.60
C ARG A 190 9.30 9.91 -18.43
N MET A 191 9.14 9.15 -17.32
CA MET A 191 9.87 7.92 -17.06
C MET A 191 9.40 6.77 -17.95
N THR A 192 8.10 6.55 -18.07
CA THR A 192 7.51 5.40 -18.79
C THR A 192 7.29 5.66 -20.26
N ARG A 193 7.03 6.92 -20.63
CA ARG A 193 6.83 7.40 -22.02
C ARG A 193 5.68 6.67 -22.74
N PRO A 194 4.47 6.66 -22.16
CA PRO A 194 3.35 5.91 -22.72
C PRO A 194 2.83 6.54 -24.00
N LEU A 195 2.40 5.74 -24.96
CA LEU A 195 1.63 6.20 -26.13
C LEU A 195 0.21 6.57 -25.74
N VAL A 196 -0.38 5.81 -24.82
CA VAL A 196 -1.71 6.05 -24.29
C VAL A 196 -1.61 6.33 -22.78
N LEU A 197 -2.23 7.43 -22.36
CA LEU A 197 -2.47 7.74 -20.96
C LEU A 197 -3.92 7.42 -20.64
N SER A 198 -4.19 6.81 -19.50
CA SER A 198 -5.54 6.43 -19.10
C SER A 198 -5.73 6.64 -17.60
N SER A 199 -7.01 6.74 -17.18
CA SER A 199 -7.43 6.64 -15.79
C SER A 199 -8.70 5.83 -15.68
N VAL A 200 -8.99 5.26 -14.51
CA VAL A 200 -10.30 4.70 -14.20
C VAL A 200 -11.27 5.77 -13.72
N PHE A 201 -10.80 7.01 -13.55
CA PHE A 201 -11.54 8.16 -13.04
C PHE A 201 -11.61 9.28 -14.08
N VAL A 202 -12.67 10.07 -14.03
CA VAL A 202 -12.92 11.16 -15.00
C VAL A 202 -12.55 12.56 -14.47
N GLY A 203 -12.10 12.66 -13.22
CA GLY A 203 -11.72 13.92 -12.58
C GLY A 203 -12.91 14.70 -12.01
N GLY A 204 -13.97 14.01 -11.66
CA GLY A 204 -15.16 14.69 -11.20
C GLY A 204 -16.11 13.78 -10.42
N PRO A 205 -17.32 14.24 -10.38
CA PRO A 205 -18.34 13.75 -9.49
C PRO A 205 -18.70 12.26 -9.60
N SER A 206 -18.34 11.59 -10.63
CA SER A 206 -18.59 10.16 -10.81
C SER A 206 -17.53 9.26 -10.19
N ASP A 207 -16.52 9.79 -9.55
CA ASP A 207 -15.35 9.03 -9.15
C ASP A 207 -15.42 8.52 -7.69
N GLY A 208 -16.46 8.89 -6.94
CA GLY A 208 -16.73 8.37 -5.60
C GLY A 208 -16.21 9.27 -4.48
N HIS A 209 -14.92 9.54 -4.40
CA HIS A 209 -14.34 10.43 -3.38
C HIS A 209 -13.21 11.31 -3.95
N GLY A 210 -12.71 12.25 -3.12
CA GLY A 210 -11.86 13.33 -3.57
C GLY A 210 -10.57 12.87 -4.22
N GLN A 211 -9.87 11.90 -3.63
CA GLN A 211 -8.61 11.35 -4.15
C GLN A 211 -8.79 10.76 -5.56
N HIS A 212 -9.89 10.04 -5.81
CA HIS A 212 -10.22 9.52 -7.14
C HIS A 212 -10.39 10.65 -8.16
N ALA A 213 -11.09 11.71 -7.79
CA ALA A 213 -11.27 12.85 -8.68
C ALA A 213 -9.94 13.58 -8.96
N VAL A 214 -9.01 13.63 -7.99
CA VAL A 214 -7.65 14.16 -8.20
C VAL A 214 -6.86 13.29 -9.19
N ALA A 215 -6.95 11.96 -9.08
CA ALA A 215 -6.29 11.05 -10.02
C ALA A 215 -6.80 11.25 -11.45
N GLY A 216 -8.13 11.34 -11.66
CA GLY A 216 -8.72 11.60 -12.96
C GLY A 216 -8.36 12.99 -13.53
N GLN A 217 -8.33 14.04 -12.69
CA GLN A 217 -7.90 15.39 -13.07
C GLN A 217 -6.44 15.42 -13.51
N THR A 218 -5.53 14.94 -12.65
CA THR A 218 -4.08 15.01 -12.89
C THR A 218 -3.63 14.12 -14.03
N ALA A 219 -4.30 13.00 -14.28
CA ALA A 219 -4.10 12.19 -15.48
C ALA A 219 -4.41 12.98 -16.76
N GLN A 220 -5.52 13.72 -16.81
CA GLN A 220 -5.86 14.56 -17.94
C GLN A 220 -4.88 15.74 -18.12
N GLU A 221 -4.52 16.43 -17.04
CA GLU A 221 -3.58 17.56 -17.07
C GLU A 221 -2.18 17.13 -17.50
N ALA A 222 -1.73 15.93 -17.09
CA ALA A 222 -0.43 15.40 -17.47
C ALA A 222 -0.29 15.11 -18.97
N PHE A 223 -1.39 14.97 -19.72
CA PHE A 223 -1.38 14.75 -21.17
C PHE A 223 -0.61 15.84 -21.93
N ASP A 224 -0.80 17.09 -21.53
CA ASP A 224 -0.06 18.22 -22.12
C ASP A 224 1.18 18.60 -21.29
N ALA A 225 1.06 18.60 -19.96
CA ALA A 225 2.12 19.05 -19.07
C ALA A 225 3.42 18.23 -19.19
N ALA A 226 3.34 16.94 -19.46
CA ALA A 226 4.52 16.10 -19.57
C ALA A 226 5.36 16.39 -20.84
N GLY A 227 4.73 16.95 -21.88
CA GLY A 227 5.38 17.38 -23.10
C GLY A 227 6.03 18.76 -23.01
N ASP A 228 5.66 19.58 -22.03
CA ASP A 228 6.21 20.92 -21.84
C ASP A 228 7.49 20.89 -20.99
N PRO A 229 8.66 21.24 -21.51
CA PRO A 229 9.91 21.27 -20.73
C PRO A 229 9.92 22.33 -19.62
N ASN A 230 9.01 23.33 -19.68
CA ASN A 230 8.90 24.38 -18.66
C ASN A 230 8.06 23.94 -17.45
N MET A 231 7.22 22.91 -17.63
CA MET A 231 6.53 22.27 -16.51
C MET A 231 7.50 21.35 -15.76
N PHE A 232 7.69 21.62 -14.48
CA PHE A 232 8.61 20.86 -13.60
C PHE A 232 10.03 20.73 -14.18
N PRO A 233 10.73 21.88 -14.40
CA PRO A 233 12.05 21.90 -15.05
C PRO A 233 13.14 21.19 -14.24
N GLU A 234 12.94 20.96 -12.94
CA GLU A 234 13.83 20.14 -12.11
C GLU A 234 13.92 18.70 -12.61
N GLN A 235 12.84 18.12 -13.09
CA GLN A 235 12.84 16.78 -13.67
C GLN A 235 13.70 16.69 -14.94
N ILE A 236 13.71 17.77 -15.74
CA ILE A 236 14.58 17.87 -16.92
C ILE A 236 16.05 17.99 -16.51
N ARG A 237 16.34 18.74 -15.42
CA ARG A 237 17.72 18.83 -14.87
C ARG A 237 18.21 17.51 -14.29
N GLU A 238 17.30 16.65 -13.81
CA GLU A 238 17.60 15.29 -13.35
C GLU A 238 17.84 14.30 -14.50
N GLY A 239 17.65 14.71 -15.76
CA GLY A 239 17.91 13.90 -16.96
C GLY A 239 16.67 13.28 -17.60
N LEU A 240 15.47 13.50 -17.06
CA LEU A 240 14.23 13.13 -17.74
C LEU A 240 14.03 14.03 -18.97
N ARG A 241 13.25 13.55 -19.94
CA ARG A 241 12.95 14.32 -21.16
C ARG A 241 11.45 14.47 -21.36
N PRO A 242 11.00 15.59 -21.94
CA PRO A 242 9.60 15.78 -22.27
C PRO A 242 9.04 14.61 -23.08
N TRP A 243 7.80 14.26 -22.81
CA TRP A 243 7.08 13.23 -23.54
C TRP A 243 5.61 13.60 -23.68
N SER A 244 5.08 13.52 -24.89
CA SER A 244 3.68 13.81 -25.19
C SER A 244 2.95 12.50 -25.52
N PRO A 245 2.10 11.97 -24.62
CA PRO A 245 1.23 10.84 -24.96
C PRO A 245 0.37 11.14 -26.16
N VAL A 246 0.01 10.14 -26.95
CA VAL A 246 -0.74 10.34 -28.20
C VAL A 246 -2.23 10.45 -27.93
N LYS A 247 -2.75 9.69 -26.94
CA LYS A 247 -4.15 9.70 -26.57
C LYS A 247 -4.35 9.68 -25.07
N MET A 248 -5.49 10.23 -24.62
CA MET A 248 -5.94 10.21 -23.22
C MET A 248 -7.35 9.63 -23.14
N TYR A 249 -7.51 8.61 -22.28
CA TYR A 249 -8.78 7.98 -22.00
C TYR A 249 -9.09 7.99 -20.50
N ALA A 250 -10.39 7.95 -20.17
CA ALA A 250 -10.83 7.54 -18.84
C ALA A 250 -12.00 6.57 -18.94
N ARG A 251 -12.18 5.73 -17.94
CA ARG A 251 -13.31 4.79 -17.88
C ARG A 251 -14.64 5.58 -17.91
N THR A 252 -15.56 5.18 -18.78
CA THR A 252 -16.87 5.83 -18.86
C THR A 252 -17.65 5.58 -17.57
N PRO A 253 -18.19 6.64 -16.91
CA PRO A 253 -18.90 6.51 -15.63
C PRO A 253 -20.32 5.97 -15.83
N LEU A 254 -20.45 4.68 -16.11
CA LEU A 254 -21.74 4.04 -16.32
C LEU A 254 -22.57 4.02 -15.03
N GLY A 255 -23.86 4.38 -15.13
CA GLY A 255 -24.78 4.33 -14.00
C GLY A 255 -24.70 5.50 -13.02
N ALA A 256 -23.72 6.39 -13.18
CA ALA A 256 -23.58 7.57 -12.33
C ALA A 256 -24.68 8.63 -12.57
N VAL A 257 -25.26 8.67 -13.77
CA VAL A 257 -26.29 9.62 -14.17
C VAL A 257 -27.64 8.93 -14.29
N SER A 258 -28.68 9.51 -13.70
CA SER A 258 -30.08 9.07 -13.81
C SER A 258 -30.98 10.23 -14.24
N ASP A 259 -32.29 9.99 -14.34
CA ASP A 259 -33.32 11.00 -14.58
C ASP A 259 -33.39 12.08 -13.47
N ARG A 260 -32.89 11.76 -12.27
CA ARG A 260 -32.78 12.71 -11.13
C ARG A 260 -31.50 13.57 -11.19
N GLY A 261 -30.60 13.28 -12.10
CA GLY A 261 -29.31 13.94 -12.20
C GLY A 261 -28.15 12.99 -11.84
N LEU A 262 -27.04 13.61 -11.48
CA LEU A 262 -25.82 12.97 -11.05
C LEU A 262 -25.90 12.76 -9.54
N TYR A 263 -25.91 11.50 -9.01
CA TYR A 263 -26.06 11.20 -7.58
C TYR A 263 -24.78 11.46 -6.79
N ASP A 264 -24.69 12.14 -5.67
CA ASP A 264 -23.58 12.35 -4.74
C ASP A 264 -23.60 11.34 -3.59
N SER A 265 -22.66 10.41 -3.56
CA SER A 265 -22.59 9.45 -2.48
C SER A 265 -21.92 10.04 -1.23
N ALA A 266 -21.03 11.01 -1.40
CA ALA A 266 -20.36 11.65 -0.27
C ALA A 266 -21.29 12.58 0.53
N ILE A 267 -22.22 13.25 -0.16
CA ILE A 267 -23.22 14.12 0.43
C ILE A 267 -24.66 13.58 0.31
N GLU A 268 -24.82 12.40 -0.30
CA GLU A 268 -26.09 11.68 -0.53
C GLU A 268 -27.19 12.53 -1.25
N LYS A 269 -26.78 13.39 -2.17
CA LYS A 269 -27.67 14.30 -2.91
C LYS A 269 -27.54 14.13 -4.42
N TYR A 270 -28.60 14.47 -5.16
CA TYR A 270 -28.55 14.55 -6.63
C TYR A 270 -28.16 15.95 -7.06
N LEU A 271 -27.20 16.05 -7.95
CA LEU A 271 -26.69 17.30 -8.49
C LEU A 271 -27.01 17.44 -9.97
N PRO A 272 -26.95 18.63 -10.56
CA PRO A 272 -27.00 18.80 -12.00
C PRO A 272 -25.89 17.99 -12.70
N VAL A 273 -26.22 17.36 -13.82
CA VAL A 273 -25.23 16.62 -14.62
C VAL A 273 -24.23 17.61 -15.21
N ARG A 274 -22.99 17.57 -14.74
CA ARG A 274 -21.90 18.39 -15.26
C ARG A 274 -20.57 17.65 -15.15
N PHE A 275 -19.82 17.61 -16.25
CA PHE A 275 -18.47 17.01 -16.33
C PHE A 275 -17.51 18.06 -16.90
N TYR A 276 -16.28 18.07 -16.38
CA TYR A 276 -15.22 18.99 -16.83
C TYR A 276 -14.14 18.22 -17.55
N ASN A 277 -13.78 18.67 -18.75
CA ASN A 277 -12.59 18.22 -19.47
C ASN A 277 -11.42 19.11 -19.07
N PHE A 278 -10.41 18.56 -18.38
CA PHE A 278 -9.25 19.29 -17.86
C PHE A 278 -8.22 19.62 -18.96
N ILE A 279 -8.29 18.97 -20.12
CA ILE A 279 -7.45 19.28 -21.28
C ILE A 279 -8.01 20.47 -22.04
N ASP A 280 -9.26 20.38 -22.51
CA ASP A 280 -9.95 21.43 -23.28
C ASP A 280 -10.44 22.58 -22.40
N LYS A 281 -10.48 22.39 -21.09
CA LYS A 281 -11.01 23.33 -20.08
C LYS A 281 -12.47 23.72 -20.32
N THR A 282 -13.27 22.72 -20.72
CA THR A 282 -14.69 22.91 -21.08
C THR A 282 -15.60 22.08 -20.18
N TRP A 283 -16.83 22.57 -19.99
CA TRP A 283 -17.91 21.86 -19.30
C TRP A 283 -18.85 21.18 -20.28
N SER A 284 -19.32 19.99 -19.91
CA SER A 284 -20.41 19.26 -20.58
C SER A 284 -21.54 19.00 -19.59
N ASP A 285 -22.79 19.24 -20.03
CA ASP A 285 -23.99 18.90 -19.27
C ASP A 285 -24.49 17.46 -19.57
N ALA A 286 -23.65 16.64 -20.22
CA ALA A 286 -23.89 15.25 -20.50
C ALA A 286 -22.73 14.40 -19.98
N ALA A 287 -23.02 13.17 -19.56
CA ALA A 287 -21.99 12.21 -19.17
C ALA A 287 -21.06 11.89 -20.36
N PRO A 288 -19.75 11.66 -20.10
CA PRO A 288 -18.81 11.22 -21.12
C PRO A 288 -19.31 9.94 -21.83
N GLY A 289 -19.42 10.00 -23.16
CA GLY A 289 -19.85 8.87 -23.97
C GLY A 289 -18.71 7.88 -24.23
N THR A 290 -19.02 6.60 -24.38
CA THR A 290 -18.01 5.57 -24.69
C THR A 290 -17.49 5.72 -26.12
N ASN A 291 -16.17 5.82 -26.29
CA ASN A 291 -15.50 5.81 -27.60
C ASN A 291 -14.91 4.43 -27.92
N VAL A 292 -14.39 3.71 -26.95
CA VAL A 292 -13.80 2.38 -27.11
C VAL A 292 -14.30 1.41 -26.05
N GLN A 293 -14.42 0.14 -26.43
CA GLN A 293 -14.80 -0.98 -25.56
C GLN A 293 -13.59 -1.93 -25.49
N VAL A 294 -13.00 -2.09 -24.33
CA VAL A 294 -11.89 -3.03 -24.11
C VAL A 294 -12.45 -4.40 -23.72
N PRO A 295 -12.16 -5.48 -24.47
CA PRO A 295 -12.81 -6.80 -24.27
C PRO A 295 -12.11 -7.63 -23.18
N GLY A 296 -12.02 -7.10 -21.94
CA GLY A 296 -11.39 -7.75 -20.80
C GLY A 296 -11.97 -9.12 -20.42
N GLY A 297 -13.24 -9.38 -20.76
CA GLY A 297 -13.88 -10.68 -20.57
C GLY A 297 -13.49 -11.75 -21.58
N THR A 298 -12.59 -11.48 -22.53
CA THR A 298 -12.14 -12.44 -23.53
C THR A 298 -11.30 -13.55 -22.88
N TYR A 299 -11.54 -14.79 -23.28
CA TYR A 299 -10.77 -15.95 -22.82
C TYR A 299 -9.44 -16.04 -23.57
N SER A 300 -8.33 -16.25 -22.85
CA SER A 300 -7.03 -16.56 -23.41
C SER A 300 -6.73 -18.05 -23.27
N PRO A 301 -6.60 -18.79 -24.38
CA PRO A 301 -6.26 -20.22 -24.33
C PRO A 301 -4.84 -20.47 -23.82
N GLU A 302 -3.92 -19.51 -23.96
CA GLU A 302 -2.52 -19.62 -23.51
C GLU A 302 -2.42 -19.55 -21.98
N ILE A 303 -3.33 -18.80 -21.33
CA ILE A 303 -3.38 -18.61 -19.89
C ILE A 303 -4.42 -19.53 -19.25
N GLY A 304 -5.48 -19.87 -19.97
CA GLY A 304 -6.58 -20.72 -19.51
C GLY A 304 -7.68 -19.95 -18.73
N TRP A 305 -7.64 -18.62 -18.76
CA TRP A 305 -8.53 -17.72 -18.04
C TRP A 305 -9.01 -16.59 -18.94
N THR A 306 -10.07 -15.87 -18.53
CA THR A 306 -10.35 -14.57 -19.13
C THR A 306 -9.42 -13.53 -18.51
N TYR A 307 -9.14 -12.44 -19.22
CA TYR A 307 -8.26 -11.39 -18.69
C TYR A 307 -8.86 -10.74 -17.43
N LEU A 308 -10.18 -10.59 -17.36
CA LEU A 308 -10.87 -10.12 -16.16
C LEU A 308 -10.68 -11.08 -14.96
N GLN A 309 -10.76 -12.42 -15.20
CA GLN A 309 -10.49 -13.37 -14.12
C GLN A 309 -9.04 -13.28 -13.63
N LEU A 310 -8.10 -13.11 -14.55
CA LEU A 310 -6.69 -12.96 -14.21
C LEU A 310 -6.45 -11.73 -13.30
N GLU A 311 -7.04 -10.57 -13.63
CA GLU A 311 -6.97 -9.40 -12.74
C GLU A 311 -7.63 -9.65 -11.38
N ARG A 312 -8.77 -10.35 -11.36
CA ARG A 312 -9.48 -10.67 -10.11
C ARG A 312 -8.70 -11.61 -9.20
N GLU A 313 -7.91 -12.53 -9.76
CA GLU A 313 -6.98 -13.34 -8.97
C GLU A 313 -5.83 -12.49 -8.40
N GLY A 314 -5.36 -11.49 -9.14
CA GLY A 314 -4.43 -10.47 -8.63
C GLY A 314 -5.05 -9.71 -7.46
N LEU A 315 -6.26 -9.16 -7.64
CA LEU A 315 -6.99 -8.46 -6.57
C LEU A 315 -7.17 -9.32 -5.31
N ALA A 316 -7.32 -10.64 -5.44
CA ALA A 316 -7.43 -11.54 -4.30
C ALA A 316 -6.18 -11.59 -3.42
N LEU A 317 -5.04 -11.05 -3.88
CA LEU A 317 -3.81 -10.89 -3.10
C LEU A 317 -3.80 -9.60 -2.27
N GLN A 318 -4.69 -8.66 -2.56
CA GLN A 318 -4.86 -7.42 -1.77
C GLN A 318 -5.74 -7.68 -0.54
N LYS A 319 -5.27 -8.57 0.34
CA LYS A 319 -6.04 -9.14 1.44
C LYS A 319 -6.36 -8.15 2.53
N SER A 320 -5.51 -7.15 2.76
CA SER A 320 -5.75 -6.10 3.77
C SER A 320 -7.08 -5.37 3.51
N GLN A 321 -7.51 -5.34 2.25
CA GLN A 321 -8.74 -4.69 1.78
C GLN A 321 -9.91 -5.65 1.56
N ASN A 322 -9.81 -6.93 1.94
CA ASN A 322 -10.73 -8.01 1.55
C ASN A 322 -10.82 -8.19 0.02
N GLY A 323 -9.74 -7.91 -0.69
CA GLY A 323 -9.71 -7.93 -2.14
C GLY A 323 -10.05 -9.28 -2.76
N GLY A 324 -10.63 -9.22 -3.93
CA GLY A 324 -10.91 -10.38 -4.76
C GLY A 324 -12.17 -11.15 -4.42
N GLY A 325 -12.50 -12.03 -5.30
CA GLY A 325 -13.65 -12.96 -5.22
C GLY A 325 -13.68 -13.82 -6.46
N ALA A 326 -14.18 -15.03 -6.35
CA ALA A 326 -14.32 -15.90 -7.50
C ALA A 326 -15.15 -15.23 -8.60
N THR A 327 -14.55 -15.04 -9.76
CA THR A 327 -15.22 -14.54 -10.94
C THR A 327 -15.54 -15.75 -11.82
N PRO A 328 -16.80 -16.15 -11.95
CA PRO A 328 -17.16 -17.30 -12.81
C PRO A 328 -16.88 -16.98 -14.27
N PHE A 329 -16.65 -18.02 -15.06
CA PHE A 329 -16.73 -17.91 -16.51
C PHE A 329 -18.14 -17.42 -16.89
N GLY A 330 -18.22 -16.39 -17.67
CA GLY A 330 -19.49 -15.77 -18.04
C GLY A 330 -19.43 -15.15 -19.43
N GLU A 331 -20.44 -14.34 -19.74
CA GLU A 331 -20.45 -13.57 -20.97
C GLU A 331 -19.26 -12.62 -21.05
N PRO A 332 -18.70 -12.40 -22.26
CA PRO A 332 -17.58 -11.48 -22.43
C PRO A 332 -17.96 -10.08 -21.93
N GLN A 333 -17.32 -9.65 -20.87
CA GLN A 333 -17.47 -8.29 -20.35
C GLN A 333 -16.55 -7.36 -21.13
N GLN A 334 -17.06 -6.16 -21.44
CA GLN A 334 -16.30 -5.10 -22.08
C GLN A 334 -16.24 -3.90 -21.17
N ALA A 335 -15.04 -3.34 -21.01
CA ALA A 335 -14.84 -2.11 -20.24
C ALA A 335 -14.93 -0.89 -21.16
N PRO A 336 -15.88 0.04 -20.90
CA PRO A 336 -16.06 1.22 -21.72
C PRO A 336 -15.13 2.35 -21.32
N PHE A 337 -14.49 2.99 -22.30
CA PHE A 337 -13.64 4.16 -22.10
C PHE A 337 -14.07 5.34 -22.97
N HIS A 338 -13.97 6.53 -22.39
CA HIS A 338 -14.14 7.81 -23.05
C HIS A 338 -12.80 8.40 -23.43
N ARG A 339 -12.66 8.93 -24.66
CA ARG A 339 -11.45 9.63 -25.12
C ARG A 339 -11.56 11.11 -24.83
N TYR A 340 -10.70 11.61 -23.94
CA TYR A 340 -10.58 13.04 -23.64
C TYR A 340 -9.75 13.81 -24.65
N ALA A 341 -8.73 13.19 -25.20
CA ALA A 341 -7.87 13.81 -26.22
C ALA A 341 -7.21 12.80 -27.17
N SER A 342 -6.86 13.27 -28.37
CA SER A 342 -6.04 12.53 -29.35
C SER A 342 -5.21 13.49 -30.19
N ARG A 343 -3.93 13.14 -30.39
CA ARG A 343 -3.01 13.84 -31.29
C ARG A 343 -2.98 13.24 -32.70
N VAL A 344 -3.74 12.17 -32.93
CA VAL A 344 -3.93 11.54 -34.23
C VAL A 344 -5.42 11.60 -34.63
N PRO A 345 -5.75 11.59 -35.94
CA PRO A 345 -7.12 11.53 -36.40
C PRO A 345 -7.80 10.26 -35.89
N THR A 346 -9.02 10.40 -35.38
CA THR A 346 -9.80 9.31 -34.80
C THR A 346 -11.28 9.46 -35.12
N GLY A 347 -12.00 8.34 -35.24
CA GLY A 347 -13.46 8.31 -35.34
C GLY A 347 -14.16 8.56 -34.00
N GLU A 348 -15.48 8.65 -34.00
CA GLU A 348 -16.29 8.71 -32.80
C GLU A 348 -16.22 7.39 -32.02
N LYS A 349 -16.18 6.27 -32.69
CA LYS A 349 -15.97 4.92 -32.15
C LYS A 349 -14.64 4.38 -32.60
N GLU A 350 -13.95 3.70 -31.72
CA GLU A 350 -12.63 3.13 -31.93
C GLU A 350 -12.63 1.64 -31.60
N SER A 351 -11.86 0.86 -32.35
CA SER A 351 -11.72 -0.58 -32.18
C SER A 351 -10.72 -0.97 -31.09
N SER A 352 -9.80 -0.05 -30.71
CA SER A 352 -8.80 -0.24 -29.67
C SER A 352 -8.33 1.10 -29.12
N LEU A 353 -7.66 1.09 -27.96
CA LEU A 353 -7.03 2.28 -27.37
C LEU A 353 -5.94 2.87 -28.30
N PHE A 354 -5.37 2.06 -29.18
CA PHE A 354 -4.28 2.41 -30.07
C PHE A 354 -4.71 2.70 -31.51
N GLU A 355 -6.00 2.75 -31.82
CA GLU A 355 -6.46 3.01 -33.19
C GLU A 355 -5.84 4.28 -33.77
N GLY A 356 -5.28 4.20 -34.99
CA GLY A 356 -4.60 5.32 -35.67
C GLY A 356 -3.16 5.56 -35.21
N VAL A 357 -2.62 4.76 -34.28
CA VAL A 357 -1.22 4.81 -33.84
C VAL A 357 -0.47 3.59 -34.40
N ASP A 358 0.68 3.78 -35.04
CA ASP A 358 1.54 2.66 -35.45
C ASP A 358 2.25 2.08 -34.23
N VAL A 359 1.74 0.97 -33.72
CA VAL A 359 2.29 0.25 -32.58
C VAL A 359 3.23 -0.89 -32.98
N SER A 360 3.46 -1.09 -34.27
CA SER A 360 4.44 -2.07 -34.76
C SER A 360 5.87 -1.65 -34.45
N LEU A 361 6.83 -2.54 -34.62
CA LEU A 361 8.25 -2.18 -34.52
C LEU A 361 8.67 -1.11 -35.54
N ALA A 362 8.05 -1.08 -36.72
CA ALA A 362 8.30 -0.04 -37.70
C ALA A 362 7.98 1.37 -37.19
N GLY A 363 6.96 1.50 -36.36
CA GLY A 363 6.55 2.76 -35.71
C GLY A 363 7.62 3.37 -34.78
N ILE A 364 8.66 2.63 -34.39
CA ILE A 364 9.83 3.20 -33.69
C ILE A 364 10.51 4.27 -34.56
N ALA A 365 10.41 4.18 -35.88
CA ALA A 365 10.96 5.19 -36.79
C ALA A 365 10.27 6.57 -36.66
N ASP A 366 9.03 6.65 -36.19
CA ASP A 366 8.33 7.92 -35.93
C ASP A 366 9.06 8.78 -34.90
N LEU A 367 9.79 8.13 -33.96
CA LEU A 367 10.60 8.81 -32.95
C LEU A 367 11.80 9.55 -33.50
N ALA A 368 12.11 9.35 -34.77
CA ALA A 368 13.12 10.17 -35.47
C ALA A 368 12.56 11.54 -35.96
N HIS A 369 11.25 11.82 -35.67
CA HIS A 369 10.63 13.10 -36.03
C HIS A 369 10.87 13.52 -37.51
N GLY A 370 10.74 12.58 -38.44
CA GLY A 370 10.92 12.79 -39.86
C GLY A 370 12.40 12.91 -40.34
N GLN A 371 13.37 12.66 -39.46
CA GLN A 371 14.80 12.70 -39.77
C GLN A 371 15.36 11.37 -40.29
N ASP A 372 14.53 10.29 -40.31
CA ASP A 372 14.96 8.98 -40.81
C ASP A 372 15.20 9.05 -42.31
N ASN A 373 16.40 8.64 -42.75
CA ASN A 373 16.81 8.53 -44.14
C ASN A 373 16.74 7.09 -44.67
N GLY A 374 15.94 6.24 -44.08
CA GLY A 374 15.82 4.81 -44.41
C GLY A 374 16.60 3.89 -43.44
N LEU A 375 17.50 4.42 -42.60
CA LEU A 375 18.30 3.67 -41.66
C LEU A 375 17.42 2.86 -40.68
N LEU A 376 16.46 3.56 -40.06
CA LEU A 376 15.55 2.94 -39.09
C LEU A 376 14.60 1.99 -39.79
N LYS A 377 13.97 2.40 -40.89
CA LYS A 377 13.03 1.59 -41.62
C LYS A 377 13.63 0.23 -42.01
N ASP A 378 14.83 0.23 -42.62
CA ASP A 378 15.49 -1.00 -43.06
C ASP A 378 15.96 -1.85 -41.86
N GLY A 379 16.45 -1.20 -40.80
CA GLY A 379 16.86 -1.89 -39.56
C GLY A 379 15.70 -2.54 -38.86
N LEU A 380 14.63 -1.80 -38.65
CA LEU A 380 13.41 -2.30 -37.96
C LEU A 380 12.69 -3.39 -38.74
N THR A 381 12.68 -3.31 -40.08
CA THR A 381 12.14 -4.38 -40.93
C THR A 381 12.85 -5.70 -40.70
N ARG A 382 14.19 -5.69 -40.57
CA ARG A 382 14.97 -6.91 -40.29
C ARG A 382 14.70 -7.45 -38.87
N VAL A 383 14.62 -6.54 -37.87
CA VAL A 383 14.29 -6.92 -36.49
C VAL A 383 12.90 -7.54 -36.43
N ASN A 384 11.92 -6.92 -37.08
CA ASN A 384 10.54 -7.41 -37.13
C ASN A 384 10.45 -8.81 -37.79
N ALA A 385 11.15 -9.02 -38.90
CA ALA A 385 11.18 -10.32 -39.57
C ALA A 385 11.69 -11.45 -38.64
N ALA A 386 12.68 -11.16 -37.79
CA ALA A 386 13.14 -12.13 -36.80
C ALA A 386 12.08 -12.40 -35.72
N VAL A 387 11.34 -11.38 -35.27
CA VAL A 387 10.26 -11.56 -34.30
C VAL A 387 9.12 -12.38 -34.90
N GLU A 388 8.66 -12.04 -36.09
CA GLU A 388 7.59 -12.78 -36.80
C GLU A 388 8.00 -14.24 -37.03
N GLN A 389 9.21 -14.48 -37.50
CA GLN A 389 9.74 -15.84 -37.67
C GLN A 389 9.78 -16.62 -36.33
N ALA A 390 10.17 -15.99 -35.24
CA ALA A 390 10.16 -16.61 -33.92
C ALA A 390 8.74 -16.98 -33.48
N MET A 391 7.77 -16.09 -33.68
CA MET A 391 6.37 -16.36 -33.39
C MET A 391 5.77 -17.49 -34.26
N GLU A 392 6.06 -17.50 -35.54
CA GLU A 392 5.61 -18.57 -36.46
C GLU A 392 6.19 -19.95 -36.10
N GLN A 393 7.46 -19.98 -35.65
CA GLN A 393 8.15 -21.23 -35.28
C GLN A 393 7.97 -21.61 -33.80
N PHE A 394 7.28 -20.81 -33.03
CA PHE A 394 7.07 -21.07 -31.60
C PHE A 394 6.37 -22.41 -31.35
N SER A 395 6.91 -23.14 -30.38
CA SER A 395 6.35 -24.42 -29.94
C SER A 395 6.45 -24.56 -28.43
N THR A 396 5.34 -24.86 -27.78
CA THR A 396 5.31 -25.10 -26.33
C THR A 396 6.14 -26.35 -25.91
N ALA A 397 6.25 -27.32 -26.82
CA ALA A 397 7.00 -28.55 -26.58
C ALA A 397 8.52 -28.42 -26.86
N HIS A 398 8.89 -27.46 -27.70
CA HIS A 398 10.26 -27.24 -28.17
C HIS A 398 10.58 -25.74 -28.22
N PRO A 399 10.52 -25.01 -27.11
CA PRO A 399 10.79 -23.57 -27.09
C PRO A 399 12.21 -23.21 -27.53
N GLU A 400 13.18 -24.12 -27.35
CA GLU A 400 14.58 -23.92 -27.71
C GLU A 400 14.80 -23.72 -29.22
N LYS A 401 13.89 -24.18 -30.05
CA LYS A 401 14.04 -24.09 -31.52
C LYS A 401 14.07 -22.65 -32.03
N ILE A 402 13.44 -21.71 -31.35
CA ILE A 402 13.43 -20.31 -31.76
C ILE A 402 14.61 -19.49 -31.20
N ALA A 403 15.41 -20.04 -30.29
CA ALA A 403 16.52 -19.32 -29.67
C ALA A 403 17.53 -18.78 -30.70
N LEU A 404 17.78 -19.55 -31.79
CA LEU A 404 18.66 -19.11 -32.88
C LEU A 404 18.10 -17.84 -33.57
N VAL A 405 16.83 -17.83 -33.90
CA VAL A 405 16.16 -16.71 -34.55
C VAL A 405 16.15 -15.47 -33.63
N LEU A 406 15.89 -15.68 -32.34
CA LEU A 406 15.92 -14.60 -31.33
C LEU A 406 17.34 -14.02 -31.19
N ALA A 407 18.38 -14.87 -31.21
CA ALA A 407 19.77 -14.41 -31.17
C ALA A 407 20.15 -13.57 -32.41
N ASP A 408 19.62 -13.91 -33.57
CA ASP A 408 19.79 -13.10 -34.78
C ASP A 408 19.04 -11.76 -34.66
N GLY A 409 17.82 -11.75 -34.16
CA GLY A 409 17.06 -10.54 -33.87
C GLY A 409 17.80 -9.61 -32.89
N LEU A 410 18.41 -10.15 -31.83
CA LEU A 410 19.23 -9.39 -30.89
C LEU A 410 20.48 -8.79 -31.58
N LYS A 411 21.17 -9.55 -32.43
CA LYS A 411 22.31 -9.02 -33.23
C LYS A 411 21.89 -7.85 -34.07
N GLN A 412 20.76 -7.95 -34.73
CA GLN A 412 20.25 -6.91 -35.62
C GLN A 412 19.86 -5.66 -34.85
N THR A 413 19.22 -5.84 -33.67
CA THR A 413 18.87 -4.74 -32.77
C THR A 413 20.12 -4.03 -32.23
N ASN A 414 21.17 -4.81 -31.84
CA ASN A 414 22.45 -4.27 -31.40
C ASN A 414 23.14 -3.47 -32.51
N ALA A 415 23.17 -4.01 -33.74
CA ALA A 415 23.74 -3.34 -34.89
C ALA A 415 22.98 -2.02 -35.22
N LEU A 416 21.66 -2.06 -35.20
CA LEU A 416 20.83 -0.86 -35.41
C LEU A 416 21.11 0.19 -34.34
N SER A 417 21.17 -0.21 -33.05
CA SER A 417 21.51 0.72 -31.95
C SER A 417 22.88 1.38 -32.16
N ALA A 418 23.88 0.63 -32.60
CA ALA A 418 25.21 1.19 -32.91
C ALA A 418 25.15 2.18 -34.08
N GLN A 419 24.40 1.88 -35.13
CA GLN A 419 24.19 2.75 -36.26
C GLN A 419 23.45 4.04 -35.88
N VAL A 420 22.42 3.96 -35.05
CA VAL A 420 21.70 5.14 -34.52
C VAL A 420 22.61 6.04 -33.70
N LYS A 421 23.46 5.48 -32.84
CA LYS A 421 24.44 6.24 -32.04
C LYS A 421 25.38 7.06 -32.93
N SER A 422 25.83 6.49 -34.04
CA SER A 422 26.76 7.16 -35.01
C SER A 422 26.03 7.95 -36.10
N SER A 423 24.73 7.95 -36.18
CA SER A 423 23.93 8.61 -37.20
C SER A 423 23.92 10.14 -37.09
N SER A 424 23.38 10.82 -38.11
CA SER A 424 23.16 12.26 -38.13
C SER A 424 21.82 12.69 -37.48
N LEU A 425 21.09 11.79 -36.84
CA LEU A 425 19.89 12.12 -36.10
C LEU A 425 20.19 13.11 -34.97
N SER A 426 19.23 13.97 -34.67
CA SER A 426 19.32 14.85 -33.49
C SER A 426 19.47 14.07 -32.19
N GLU A 427 20.09 14.67 -31.18
CA GLU A 427 20.27 14.01 -29.88
C GLU A 427 18.93 13.63 -29.22
N GLN A 428 17.85 14.36 -29.50
CA GLN A 428 16.50 14.00 -29.05
C GLN A 428 16.03 12.73 -29.78
N ALA A 429 16.11 12.67 -31.08
CA ALA A 429 15.71 11.51 -31.87
C ALA A 429 16.55 10.27 -31.52
N LYS A 430 17.87 10.44 -31.34
CA LYS A 430 18.75 9.37 -30.87
C LYS A 430 18.30 8.83 -29.53
N TYR A 431 18.06 9.72 -28.56
CA TYR A 431 17.58 9.32 -27.21
C TYR A 431 16.29 8.51 -27.30
N ASP A 432 15.30 9.02 -28.04
CA ASP A 432 13.98 8.41 -28.12
C ASP A 432 14.04 7.03 -28.79
N VAL A 433 14.75 6.90 -29.91
CA VAL A 433 14.93 5.65 -30.63
C VAL A 433 15.76 4.64 -29.83
N LEU A 434 16.89 5.09 -29.25
CA LEU A 434 17.78 4.18 -28.49
C LEU A 434 17.11 3.61 -27.24
N ARG A 435 16.21 4.37 -26.60
CA ARG A 435 15.44 3.89 -25.48
C ARG A 435 14.52 2.72 -25.88
N GLU A 436 13.78 2.84 -26.98
CA GLU A 436 12.94 1.76 -27.49
C GLU A 436 13.78 0.54 -27.93
N LEU A 437 14.91 0.77 -28.61
CA LEU A 437 15.81 -0.32 -28.97
C LEU A 437 16.39 -1.02 -27.75
N ALA A 438 16.72 -0.31 -26.67
CA ALA A 438 17.19 -0.91 -25.41
C ALA A 438 16.12 -1.81 -24.79
N LEU A 439 14.84 -1.38 -24.76
CA LEU A 439 13.74 -2.24 -24.34
C LEU A 439 13.65 -3.52 -25.19
N LYS A 440 13.80 -3.41 -26.51
CA LYS A 440 13.79 -4.58 -27.38
C LYS A 440 15.01 -5.49 -27.13
N GLN A 441 16.19 -4.93 -26.87
CA GLN A 441 17.39 -5.72 -26.53
C GLN A 441 17.14 -6.55 -25.24
N ASP A 442 16.56 -5.95 -24.21
CA ASP A 442 16.24 -6.64 -22.95
C ASP A 442 15.18 -7.72 -23.17
N GLN A 443 14.12 -7.43 -23.93
CA GLN A 443 13.10 -8.42 -24.30
C GLN A 443 13.66 -9.59 -25.10
N PHE A 444 14.57 -9.36 -26.04
CA PHE A 444 15.26 -10.43 -26.77
C PHE A 444 16.13 -11.28 -25.83
N GLN A 445 16.91 -10.67 -24.94
CA GLN A 445 17.73 -11.41 -23.98
C GLN A 445 16.85 -12.29 -23.09
N HIS A 446 15.75 -11.75 -22.58
CA HIS A 446 14.80 -12.49 -21.76
C HIS A 446 14.14 -13.64 -22.55
N ALA A 447 13.73 -13.40 -23.78
CA ALA A 447 13.17 -14.46 -24.65
C ALA A 447 14.17 -15.58 -24.91
N ILE A 448 15.48 -15.26 -25.12
CA ILE A 448 16.52 -16.28 -25.31
C ILE A 448 16.71 -17.11 -24.04
N VAL A 449 16.73 -16.46 -22.87
CA VAL A 449 16.82 -17.15 -21.57
C VAL A 449 15.66 -18.13 -21.39
N LEU A 450 14.42 -17.68 -21.65
CA LEU A 450 13.24 -18.53 -21.56
C LEU A 450 13.22 -19.65 -22.59
N ALA A 451 13.62 -19.36 -23.84
CA ALA A 451 13.68 -20.36 -24.90
C ALA A 451 14.70 -21.45 -24.57
N LEU A 452 15.86 -21.10 -24.06
CA LEU A 452 16.90 -22.05 -23.66
C LEU A 452 16.58 -22.68 -22.29
N GLY A 453 15.68 -22.16 -21.51
CA GLY A 453 15.37 -22.64 -20.15
C GLY A 453 16.53 -22.46 -19.17
N VAL A 454 17.47 -21.56 -19.45
CA VAL A 454 18.59 -21.27 -18.54
C VAL A 454 18.03 -20.54 -17.32
N SER A 455 18.46 -20.97 -16.12
CA SER A 455 18.06 -20.32 -14.88
C SER A 455 19.24 -19.92 -14.03
N LEU A 456 19.02 -18.91 -13.19
CA LEU A 456 19.97 -18.42 -12.20
C LEU A 456 19.24 -18.23 -10.87
N ASP A 457 19.82 -18.81 -9.81
CA ASP A 457 19.46 -18.56 -8.42
C ASP A 457 20.65 -17.96 -7.69
N ALA A 458 20.42 -17.00 -6.80
CA ALA A 458 21.46 -16.37 -6.00
C ALA A 458 21.08 -16.42 -4.52
N THR A 459 21.84 -17.17 -3.70
CA THR A 459 21.52 -17.35 -2.28
C THR A 459 22.70 -17.03 -1.39
N ALA A 460 22.43 -16.32 -0.28
CA ALA A 460 23.39 -16.07 0.77
C ALA A 460 23.53 -17.29 1.69
N GLY A 461 24.72 -17.52 2.22
CA GLY A 461 25.00 -18.58 3.18
C GLY A 461 26.19 -18.26 4.05
N ALA A 462 26.35 -18.94 5.18
CA ALA A 462 27.52 -18.77 6.04
C ALA A 462 28.80 -19.09 5.26
N LYS A 463 29.86 -18.32 5.51
CA LYS A 463 31.19 -18.54 4.87
C LYS A 463 31.71 -19.95 5.08
N SER A 464 31.41 -20.57 6.22
CA SER A 464 31.77 -21.91 6.61
C SER A 464 30.75 -23.00 6.29
N ALA A 465 29.64 -22.64 5.56
CA ALA A 465 28.57 -23.60 5.26
C ALA A 465 29.08 -24.83 4.50
N PRO A 466 28.63 -26.05 4.85
CA PRO A 466 29.01 -27.26 4.14
C PRO A 466 28.65 -27.16 2.65
N ARG A 467 29.57 -27.59 1.79
CA ARG A 467 29.30 -27.72 0.35
C ARG A 467 28.49 -28.99 0.09
N GLY A 468 27.43 -28.87 -0.68
CA GLY A 468 26.66 -29.98 -1.19
C GLY A 468 25.26 -30.12 -0.60
N ARG A 469 24.41 -30.79 -1.37
CA ARG A 469 23.01 -31.04 -0.99
C ARG A 469 22.94 -32.21 -0.01
N ASN A 470 22.14 -32.07 1.02
CA ASN A 470 21.83 -33.16 1.94
C ASN A 470 20.81 -34.10 1.25
N PHE A 471 20.96 -35.43 1.48
CA PHE A 471 20.05 -36.42 0.92
C PHE A 471 18.58 -36.19 1.25
N PHE A 472 18.30 -35.59 2.39
CA PHE A 472 16.94 -35.25 2.87
C PHE A 472 16.51 -33.79 2.60
N ASN A 473 17.41 -32.96 2.10
CA ASN A 473 17.15 -31.55 1.85
C ASN A 473 17.88 -31.10 0.59
N ASN A 474 17.15 -31.10 -0.53
CA ASN A 474 17.72 -30.74 -1.84
C ASN A 474 17.82 -29.22 -2.06
N GLY A 475 17.34 -28.39 -1.10
CA GLY A 475 17.40 -26.94 -1.16
C GLY A 475 18.75 -26.37 -0.73
N PRO A 476 18.97 -25.06 -0.92
CA PRO A 476 20.14 -24.37 -0.37
C PRO A 476 20.19 -24.49 1.16
N PRO A 477 21.38 -24.44 1.77
CA PRO A 477 21.50 -24.45 3.23
C PRO A 477 20.85 -23.21 3.85
N GLU A 478 20.35 -23.34 5.07
CA GLU A 478 19.85 -22.20 5.84
C GLU A 478 20.93 -21.14 6.02
N SER A 479 20.53 -19.88 5.99
CA SER A 479 21.38 -18.72 6.19
C SER A 479 20.89 -17.88 7.38
N PHE A 480 21.44 -16.69 7.53
CA PHE A 480 20.95 -15.67 8.46
C PHE A 480 19.65 -15.03 7.94
N ALA A 481 18.93 -14.30 8.82
CA ALA A 481 17.73 -13.55 8.42
C ALA A 481 18.11 -12.26 7.69
N TYR A 482 18.98 -11.49 8.28
CA TYR A 482 19.45 -10.18 7.82
C TYR A 482 20.96 -10.10 7.86
N ALA A 483 21.56 -9.38 6.92
CA ALA A 483 22.97 -9.01 6.98
C ALA A 483 23.14 -7.78 7.89
N ILE A 484 24.30 -7.68 8.52
CA ILE A 484 24.65 -6.52 9.36
C ILE A 484 25.96 -5.89 8.89
N PRO A 485 26.19 -4.58 9.15
CA PRO A 485 27.46 -3.94 8.82
C PRO A 485 28.67 -4.71 9.37
N GLY A 486 29.68 -4.91 8.54
CA GLY A 486 30.90 -5.68 8.87
C GLY A 486 30.80 -7.18 8.73
N GLN A 487 29.62 -7.77 8.50
CA GLN A 487 29.42 -9.20 8.39
C GLN A 487 30.10 -9.76 7.13
N GLU A 488 30.68 -10.96 7.28
CA GLU A 488 31.24 -11.75 6.18
C GLU A 488 30.37 -12.98 5.95
N PHE A 489 30.00 -13.20 4.69
CA PHE A 489 29.23 -14.37 4.25
C PHE A 489 29.62 -14.75 2.83
N ALA A 490 29.01 -15.78 2.25
CA ALA A 490 29.22 -16.11 0.87
C ALA A 490 27.89 -16.11 0.11
N VAL A 491 27.92 -15.65 -1.13
CA VAL A 491 26.81 -15.79 -2.08
C VAL A 491 27.14 -16.90 -3.05
N THR A 492 26.22 -17.84 -3.22
CA THR A 492 26.27 -18.85 -4.27
C THR A 492 25.36 -18.43 -5.41
N VAL A 493 25.94 -18.18 -6.57
CA VAL A 493 25.21 -18.00 -7.84
C VAL A 493 25.14 -19.37 -8.50
N HIS A 494 23.95 -19.94 -8.57
CA HIS A 494 23.63 -21.24 -9.13
C HIS A 494 23.06 -21.07 -10.53
N LEU A 495 23.76 -21.60 -11.55
CA LEU A 495 23.35 -21.56 -12.94
C LEU A 495 22.99 -22.97 -13.40
N TYR A 496 21.86 -23.11 -14.10
CA TYR A 496 21.46 -24.37 -14.71
C TYR A 496 21.24 -24.21 -16.22
N ASN A 497 21.79 -25.08 -17.01
CA ASN A 497 21.60 -25.18 -18.46
C ASN A 497 20.94 -26.53 -18.80
N PRO A 498 19.64 -26.55 -19.16
CA PRO A 498 18.95 -27.79 -19.52
C PRO A 498 19.27 -28.27 -20.95
N GLN A 499 20.00 -27.48 -21.76
CA GLN A 499 20.24 -27.78 -23.17
C GLN A 499 21.24 -28.92 -23.36
N ALA A 500 21.16 -29.58 -24.53
CA ALA A 500 22.06 -30.67 -24.92
C ALA A 500 23.50 -30.18 -25.23
N ASP A 501 23.68 -28.88 -25.45
CA ASP A 501 24.97 -28.27 -25.73
C ASP A 501 25.42 -27.38 -24.54
N ALA A 502 26.73 -27.33 -24.33
CA ALA A 502 27.31 -26.43 -23.34
C ALA A 502 27.24 -24.97 -23.81
N LEU A 503 26.97 -24.03 -22.87
CA LEU A 503 26.98 -22.60 -23.14
C LEU A 503 28.28 -21.97 -22.67
N THR A 504 28.88 -21.08 -23.47
CA THR A 504 30.09 -20.35 -23.05
C THR A 504 29.71 -19.35 -21.94
N LEU A 505 30.31 -19.51 -20.76
CA LEU A 505 30.14 -18.62 -19.64
C LEU A 505 31.19 -17.51 -19.66
N ASN A 506 30.79 -16.26 -19.81
CA ASN A 506 31.72 -15.14 -19.90
C ASN A 506 32.18 -14.68 -18.51
N ARG A 507 31.21 -14.48 -17.59
CA ARG A 507 31.47 -14.06 -16.21
C ARG A 507 30.28 -14.31 -15.28
N VAL A 508 30.57 -14.37 -13.96
CA VAL A 508 29.61 -14.33 -12.88
C VAL A 508 30.07 -13.26 -11.89
N TRP A 509 29.17 -12.41 -11.40
CA TRP A 509 29.52 -11.34 -10.46
C TRP A 509 28.36 -10.98 -9.54
N LEU A 510 28.65 -10.23 -8.49
CA LEU A 510 27.63 -9.56 -7.68
C LEU A 510 27.60 -8.09 -8.02
N GLU A 511 26.40 -7.52 -8.09
CA GLU A 511 26.18 -6.09 -8.20
C GLU A 511 25.71 -5.57 -6.84
N THR A 512 26.33 -4.48 -6.37
CA THR A 512 26.08 -3.83 -5.09
C THR A 512 26.04 -2.32 -5.30
N PRO A 513 25.48 -1.51 -4.35
CA PRO A 513 25.43 -0.06 -4.51
C PRO A 513 26.83 0.53 -4.76
N ALA A 514 26.97 1.30 -5.84
CA ALA A 514 28.27 1.83 -6.26
C ALA A 514 28.89 2.79 -5.25
N GLU A 515 28.08 3.46 -4.44
CA GLU A 515 28.51 4.35 -3.37
C GLU A 515 28.98 3.65 -2.10
N GLU A 516 28.72 2.34 -1.96
CA GLU A 516 29.11 1.54 -0.82
C GLU A 516 30.33 0.65 -1.15
N LYS A 517 31.21 0.43 -0.18
CA LYS A 517 32.47 -0.30 -0.37
C LYS A 517 32.31 -1.79 -0.04
N TRP A 518 31.37 -2.46 -0.69
CA TRP A 518 31.25 -3.91 -0.59
C TRP A 518 32.50 -4.60 -1.11
N THR A 519 32.94 -5.66 -0.46
CA THR A 519 34.04 -6.50 -0.93
C THR A 519 33.49 -7.84 -1.42
N ASN A 520 33.66 -8.13 -2.71
CA ASN A 520 33.18 -9.33 -3.35
C ASN A 520 34.38 -10.04 -3.98
N SER A 521 34.69 -11.26 -3.54
CA SER A 521 35.83 -12.05 -4.02
C SER A 521 35.38 -13.45 -4.42
N PRO A 522 35.40 -13.80 -5.69
CA PRO A 522 35.13 -15.18 -6.13
C PRO A 522 36.08 -16.16 -5.47
N GLU A 523 35.57 -17.26 -4.93
CA GLU A 523 36.39 -18.32 -4.29
C GLU A 523 37.32 -19.01 -5.32
N SER A 524 36.87 -19.10 -6.56
CA SER A 524 37.62 -19.58 -7.70
C SER A 524 37.21 -18.84 -8.97
N PRO A 525 38.07 -18.85 -10.02
CA PRO A 525 37.64 -18.35 -11.33
C PRO A 525 36.36 -19.04 -11.81
N ALA A 526 35.45 -18.30 -12.46
CA ALA A 526 34.27 -18.90 -13.06
C ALA A 526 34.68 -19.93 -14.13
N PRO A 527 33.98 -21.07 -14.24
CA PRO A 527 34.20 -22.00 -15.34
C PRO A 527 34.00 -21.33 -16.71
N ALA A 528 34.71 -21.81 -17.74
CA ALA A 528 34.57 -21.24 -19.09
C ALA A 528 33.23 -21.61 -19.77
N SER A 529 32.45 -22.51 -19.19
CA SER A 529 31.18 -22.95 -19.77
C SER A 529 30.21 -23.44 -18.71
N ILE A 530 28.91 -23.34 -19.01
CA ILE A 530 27.84 -24.04 -18.30
C ILE A 530 27.67 -25.39 -19.03
N PRO A 531 27.89 -26.54 -18.36
CA PRO A 531 27.83 -27.84 -19.03
C PRO A 531 26.45 -28.14 -19.64
N ALA A 532 26.44 -28.99 -20.65
CA ALA A 532 25.22 -29.56 -21.24
C ALA A 532 24.43 -30.33 -20.15
N GLY A 533 23.15 -30.03 -20.00
CA GLY A 533 22.30 -30.63 -18.96
C GLY A 533 22.83 -30.46 -17.53
N GLY A 534 23.69 -29.45 -17.28
CA GLY A 534 24.46 -29.35 -16.06
C GLY A 534 24.34 -27.99 -15.35
N VAL A 535 25.04 -27.90 -14.22
CA VAL A 535 25.03 -26.75 -13.33
C VAL A 535 26.42 -26.15 -13.15
N VAL A 536 26.44 -24.86 -12.79
CA VAL A 536 27.62 -24.14 -12.28
C VAL A 536 27.22 -23.46 -10.98
N ASP A 537 27.95 -23.76 -9.91
CA ASP A 537 27.86 -23.07 -8.63
C ASP A 537 29.08 -22.15 -8.49
N GLN A 538 28.89 -20.85 -8.64
CA GLN A 538 29.92 -19.85 -8.39
C GLN A 538 29.74 -19.26 -7.01
N ARG A 539 30.69 -19.54 -6.13
CA ARG A 539 30.72 -19.00 -4.77
C ARG A 539 31.55 -17.71 -4.75
N ILE A 540 31.01 -16.68 -4.14
CA ILE A 540 31.62 -15.36 -4.00
C ILE A 540 31.59 -14.96 -2.53
N ASP A 541 32.78 -14.86 -1.91
CA ASP A 541 32.92 -14.34 -0.56
C ASP A 541 32.61 -12.85 -0.55
N THR A 542 31.72 -12.44 0.35
CA THR A 542 31.14 -11.10 0.38
C THR A 542 31.30 -10.53 1.80
N LYS A 543 31.68 -9.24 1.90
CA LYS A 543 31.72 -8.51 3.16
C LYS A 543 30.87 -7.23 3.04
N VAL A 544 29.98 -7.06 3.99
CA VAL A 544 29.18 -5.84 4.16
C VAL A 544 30.07 -4.72 4.65
N PRO A 545 30.05 -3.50 4.09
CA PRO A 545 30.76 -2.36 4.64
C PRO A 545 30.40 -2.07 6.12
N GLU A 546 31.37 -1.58 6.88
CA GLU A 546 31.12 -1.19 8.30
C GLU A 546 30.15 -0.02 8.44
N ASP A 547 30.03 0.77 7.37
CA ASP A 547 29.16 1.95 7.23
C ASP A 547 27.98 1.71 6.25
N ALA A 548 27.68 0.45 5.93
CA ALA A 548 26.55 0.11 5.05
C ALA A 548 25.24 0.67 5.60
N LYS A 549 24.44 1.20 4.71
CA LYS A 549 23.11 1.70 5.06
C LYS A 549 22.15 0.53 5.29
N ALA A 550 21.24 0.71 6.23
CA ALA A 550 20.15 -0.24 6.41
C ALA A 550 19.20 -0.22 5.20
N THR A 551 18.76 -1.41 4.79
CA THR A 551 17.72 -1.55 3.76
C THR A 551 16.40 -1.08 4.35
N ARG A 552 15.86 -0.01 3.81
CA ARG A 552 14.62 0.63 4.29
C ARG A 552 13.89 1.30 3.14
N PRO A 553 12.61 1.64 3.27
CA PRO A 553 11.92 2.51 2.33
C PRO A 553 12.73 3.79 2.10
N TYR A 554 12.79 4.26 0.86
CA TYR A 554 13.45 5.52 0.49
C TYR A 554 12.59 6.75 0.82
N PHE A 555 11.40 6.52 1.31
CA PHE A 555 10.39 7.52 1.70
C PHE A 555 10.11 7.41 3.20
N SER A 556 9.79 8.52 3.82
CA SER A 556 9.39 8.60 5.24
C SER A 556 8.70 9.93 5.50
N ARG A 557 8.06 10.07 6.66
CA ARG A 557 7.48 11.35 7.13
C ARG A 557 7.82 11.58 8.61
N PRO A 558 7.92 12.84 9.05
CA PRO A 558 8.29 13.17 10.43
C PRO A 558 7.17 12.86 11.45
N ASN A 559 5.92 12.79 10.98
CA ASN A 559 4.72 12.51 11.78
C ASN A 559 3.58 12.10 10.85
N ASP A 560 2.51 11.57 11.42
CA ASP A 560 1.36 11.01 10.69
C ASP A 560 0.46 12.09 10.07
N GLU A 561 0.60 13.36 10.49
CA GLU A 561 -0.14 14.51 9.96
C GLU A 561 0.40 15.01 8.61
N GLN A 562 1.63 14.66 8.22
CA GLN A 562 2.17 15.08 6.94
C GLN A 562 1.55 14.25 5.81
N PRO A 563 0.74 14.85 4.90
CA PRO A 563 0.01 14.11 3.87
C PRO A 563 0.86 13.78 2.63
N TYR A 564 2.16 13.70 2.79
CA TYR A 564 3.12 13.32 1.74
C TYR A 564 4.42 12.81 2.34
N TYR A 565 5.14 12.00 1.59
CA TYR A 565 6.43 11.48 1.99
C TYR A 565 7.59 12.41 1.61
N ASP A 566 8.54 12.55 2.52
CA ASP A 566 9.87 13.06 2.25
C ASP A 566 10.71 11.96 1.58
N ILE A 567 11.43 12.30 0.54
CA ILE A 567 12.21 11.37 -0.27
C ILE A 567 13.68 11.46 0.12
N SER A 568 14.21 10.39 0.70
CA SER A 568 15.61 10.35 1.16
C SER A 568 16.63 10.21 0.03
N ASP A 569 16.23 9.59 -1.10
CA ASP A 569 17.07 9.46 -2.30
C ASP A 569 16.23 9.74 -3.56
N PRO A 570 16.42 10.89 -4.23
CA PRO A 570 15.64 11.27 -5.41
C PRO A 570 15.74 10.28 -6.59
N ARG A 571 16.76 9.42 -6.64
CA ARG A 571 16.92 8.42 -7.69
C ARG A 571 15.77 7.38 -7.68
N TYR A 572 15.21 7.12 -6.50
CA TYR A 572 14.16 6.12 -6.31
C TYR A 572 12.75 6.71 -6.29
N ARG A 573 12.63 8.04 -6.41
CA ARG A 573 11.35 8.73 -6.41
C ARG A 573 10.39 8.10 -7.44
N ASN A 574 9.19 7.83 -7.02
CA ASN A 574 8.10 7.19 -7.75
C ASN A 574 8.30 5.67 -8.04
N LEU A 575 9.37 5.04 -7.58
CA LEU A 575 9.50 3.57 -7.61
C LEU A 575 8.70 2.95 -6.44
N SER A 576 8.43 1.66 -6.53
CA SER A 576 7.74 0.94 -5.43
C SER A 576 8.59 0.91 -4.17
N LEU A 577 9.82 0.46 -4.27
CA LEU A 577 10.81 0.36 -3.19
C LEU A 577 12.21 0.72 -3.71
N ALA A 578 13.15 0.98 -2.80
CA ALA A 578 14.55 1.05 -3.14
C ALA A 578 15.06 -0.34 -3.57
N PRO A 579 16.03 -0.43 -4.50
CA PRO A 579 16.63 -1.71 -4.88
C PRO A 579 17.25 -2.42 -3.67
N TYR A 580 17.16 -3.75 -3.67
CA TYR A 580 17.86 -4.56 -2.67
C TYR A 580 19.38 -4.45 -2.85
N PRO A 581 20.17 -4.58 -1.77
CA PRO A 581 21.58 -4.20 -1.77
C PRO A 581 22.47 -5.12 -2.59
N VAL A 582 22.07 -6.37 -2.87
CA VAL A 582 22.92 -7.33 -3.60
C VAL A 582 22.11 -8.10 -4.63
N SER A 583 22.61 -8.12 -5.87
CA SER A 583 22.09 -8.97 -6.95
C SER A 583 23.20 -9.85 -7.51
N GLY A 584 22.89 -11.11 -7.79
CA GLY A 584 23.78 -12.06 -8.47
C GLY A 584 23.52 -12.03 -9.97
N TRP A 585 24.57 -11.95 -10.77
CA TRP A 585 24.52 -11.87 -12.21
C TRP A 585 25.40 -12.89 -12.89
N ALA A 586 24.96 -13.33 -14.07
CA ALA A 586 25.78 -14.08 -15.01
C ALA A 586 25.64 -13.51 -16.43
N GLU A 587 26.71 -13.63 -17.21
CA GLU A 587 26.73 -13.34 -18.64
C GLU A 587 27.27 -14.58 -19.37
N PHE A 588 26.47 -15.09 -20.30
CA PHE A 588 26.87 -16.19 -21.16
C PHE A 588 26.75 -15.81 -22.65
N SER A 589 27.44 -16.47 -23.52
CA SER A 589 27.37 -16.26 -24.96
C SER A 589 26.55 -17.36 -25.62
N TYR A 590 25.60 -16.94 -26.46
CA TYR A 590 24.83 -17.80 -27.35
C TYR A 590 24.86 -17.25 -28.77
N GLN A 591 25.30 -18.06 -29.74
CA GLN A 591 25.37 -17.67 -31.17
C GLN A 591 26.05 -16.31 -31.41
N GLY A 592 27.06 -15.96 -30.62
CA GLY A 592 27.84 -14.75 -30.75
C GLY A 592 27.18 -13.48 -30.16
N VAL A 593 26.08 -13.60 -29.41
CA VAL A 593 25.52 -12.50 -28.59
C VAL A 593 25.76 -12.80 -27.12
N ALA A 594 26.04 -11.74 -26.36
CA ALA A 594 26.12 -11.83 -24.92
C ALA A 594 24.71 -11.71 -24.33
N ILE A 595 24.38 -12.62 -23.42
CA ILE A 595 23.09 -12.69 -22.71
C ILE A 595 23.37 -12.53 -21.23
N ARG A 596 22.65 -11.63 -20.58
CA ARG A 596 22.72 -11.40 -19.14
C ARG A 596 21.45 -11.89 -18.48
N LEU A 597 21.61 -12.50 -17.31
CA LEU A 597 20.52 -12.79 -16.40
C LEU A 597 20.99 -12.52 -14.98
N GLY A 598 20.06 -12.09 -14.13
CA GLY A 598 20.36 -11.73 -12.76
C GLY A 598 19.18 -11.98 -11.86
N GLN A 599 19.44 -12.08 -10.56
CA GLN A 599 18.46 -12.21 -9.51
C GLN A 599 18.94 -11.53 -8.23
N VAL A 600 18.02 -10.95 -7.48
CA VAL A 600 18.30 -10.46 -6.13
C VAL A 600 18.80 -11.62 -5.27
N VAL A 601 19.87 -11.39 -4.52
CA VAL A 601 20.39 -12.38 -3.58
C VAL A 601 19.36 -12.61 -2.47
N GLN A 602 19.07 -13.90 -2.21
CA GLN A 602 18.07 -14.30 -1.23
C GLN A 602 18.70 -14.96 -0.02
N THR A 603 18.17 -14.70 1.15
CA THR A 603 18.41 -15.46 2.37
C THR A 603 17.48 -16.66 2.43
N VAL A 604 17.90 -17.72 3.11
CA VAL A 604 17.19 -19.01 3.17
C VAL A 604 16.89 -19.33 4.61
N ARG A 605 15.61 -19.45 4.95
CA ARG A 605 15.17 -19.80 6.30
C ARG A 605 14.16 -20.94 6.28
N ARG A 606 14.11 -21.69 7.37
CA ARG A 606 13.08 -22.70 7.58
C ARG A 606 12.09 -22.17 8.62
N GLU A 607 10.84 -21.97 8.22
CA GLU A 607 9.80 -21.46 9.08
C GLU A 607 8.71 -22.51 9.34
N THR A 608 8.28 -22.59 10.59
CA THR A 608 7.23 -23.53 11.00
C THR A 608 5.92 -23.23 10.28
N GLY A 609 5.36 -24.22 9.61
CA GLY A 609 4.11 -24.09 8.85
C GLY A 609 4.27 -23.56 7.43
N GLN A 610 5.46 -23.02 7.06
CA GLN A 610 5.74 -22.51 5.71
C GLN A 610 6.82 -23.32 4.98
N GLY A 611 7.71 -24.00 5.72
CA GLY A 611 8.81 -24.76 5.11
C GLY A 611 10.03 -23.89 4.86
N THR A 612 10.64 -24.03 3.67
CA THR A 612 11.79 -23.19 3.25
C THR A 612 11.26 -21.89 2.67
N VAL A 613 11.62 -20.78 3.30
CA VAL A 613 11.27 -19.42 2.89
C VAL A 613 12.51 -18.74 2.33
N LEU A 614 12.36 -18.10 1.18
CA LEU A 614 13.39 -17.30 0.51
C LEU A 614 12.96 -15.83 0.59
N ASN A 615 13.79 -15.01 1.24
CA ASN A 615 13.55 -13.57 1.32
C ASN A 615 14.71 -12.80 0.67
N PRO A 616 14.47 -11.66 0.04
CA PRO A 616 15.56 -10.79 -0.42
C PRO A 616 16.52 -10.47 0.70
N LEU A 617 17.81 -10.48 0.41
CA LEU A 617 18.83 -10.08 1.38
C LEU A 617 18.66 -8.61 1.72
N MET A 618 18.49 -8.30 3.00
CA MET A 618 18.42 -6.96 3.53
C MET A 618 19.55 -6.73 4.55
N VAL A 619 20.01 -5.50 4.66
CA VAL A 619 20.96 -5.05 5.68
C VAL A 619 20.20 -4.37 6.81
N THR A 620 20.46 -4.75 8.06
CA THR A 620 19.87 -4.11 9.24
C THR A 620 20.97 -3.68 10.23
N PRO A 621 20.68 -2.75 11.15
CA PRO A 621 21.61 -2.47 12.25
C PRO A 621 21.88 -3.72 13.09
N ALA A 622 23.10 -3.88 13.62
CA ALA A 622 23.45 -5.01 14.46
C ALA A 622 22.60 -5.11 15.74
N VAL A 623 22.16 -3.96 16.25
CA VAL A 623 21.21 -3.85 17.38
C VAL A 623 20.05 -2.95 16.95
N SER A 624 18.85 -3.39 17.20
CA SER A 624 17.60 -2.65 17.04
C SER A 624 17.07 -2.29 18.42
N ALA A 625 16.74 -1.02 18.65
CA ALA A 625 16.17 -0.53 19.89
C ALA A 625 14.80 0.10 19.60
N ARG A 626 13.77 -0.34 20.32
CA ARG A 626 12.43 0.27 20.32
C ARG A 626 12.01 0.59 21.74
N ILE A 627 10.98 1.36 21.93
CA ILE A 627 10.39 1.69 23.21
C ILE A 627 8.89 1.33 23.21
N ALA A 628 8.38 0.87 24.30
CA ALA A 628 6.96 0.56 24.46
C ALA A 628 6.43 1.15 25.79
N PRO A 629 5.26 1.82 25.74
CA PRO A 629 4.53 2.23 24.54
C PRO A 629 5.27 3.29 23.73
N GLN A 630 4.84 3.56 22.47
CA GLN A 630 5.46 4.58 21.62
C GLN A 630 4.82 5.96 21.77
N ALA A 631 3.51 5.98 22.05
CA ALA A 631 2.75 7.20 22.28
C ALA A 631 1.76 7.03 23.43
N GLY A 632 1.15 8.13 23.88
CA GLY A 632 0.10 8.12 24.89
C GLY A 632 0.07 9.41 25.70
N ILE A 633 -0.60 9.38 26.84
CA ILE A 633 -0.65 10.50 27.79
C ILE A 633 -0.07 10.13 29.15
N THR A 634 0.37 11.14 29.87
CA THR A 634 0.74 11.00 31.27
C THR A 634 -0.15 11.90 32.14
N PRO A 635 -1.02 11.31 33.00
CA PRO A 635 -1.84 12.11 33.90
C PRO A 635 -1.00 13.01 34.81
N LEU A 636 -1.36 14.30 34.98
CA LEU A 636 -0.56 15.28 35.72
C LEU A 636 -0.31 14.87 37.19
N GLY A 637 -1.15 14.04 37.78
CA GLY A 637 -1.00 13.51 39.13
C GLY A 637 -0.08 12.29 39.25
N LYS A 638 0.42 11.77 38.12
CA LYS A 638 1.24 10.55 38.10
C LYS A 638 2.66 10.85 38.58
N LYS A 639 3.12 10.15 39.61
CA LYS A 639 4.45 10.33 40.17
C LYS A 639 5.54 9.54 39.44
N SER A 640 5.14 8.47 38.79
CA SER A 640 6.03 7.64 37.99
C SER A 640 5.22 6.76 37.04
N PHE A 641 5.84 6.34 35.94
CA PHE A 641 5.25 5.42 34.97
C PHE A 641 6.31 4.48 34.38
N PRO A 642 5.95 3.24 34.00
CA PRO A 642 6.88 2.31 33.39
C PRO A 642 7.08 2.61 31.92
N LEU A 643 8.29 2.42 31.42
CA LEU A 643 8.63 2.31 30.00
C LEU A 643 9.52 1.09 29.80
N SER A 644 9.43 0.45 28.65
CA SER A 644 10.28 -0.68 28.30
C SER A 644 11.06 -0.42 27.02
N ALA A 645 12.37 -0.60 27.08
CA ALA A 645 13.21 -0.67 25.90
C ALA A 645 13.21 -2.11 25.37
N LEU A 646 12.75 -2.32 24.13
CA LEU A 646 12.77 -3.60 23.44
C LEU A 646 14.04 -3.64 22.57
N LEU A 647 14.95 -4.54 22.91
CA LEU A 647 16.22 -4.70 22.23
C LEU A 647 16.23 -5.99 21.44
N HIS A 648 16.75 -5.93 20.22
CA HIS A 648 16.87 -7.07 19.32
C HIS A 648 18.23 -7.05 18.63
N THR A 649 18.78 -8.20 18.26
CA THR A 649 20.04 -8.29 17.51
C THR A 649 19.95 -9.27 16.36
N GLU A 650 20.60 -8.94 15.23
CA GLU A 650 20.84 -9.85 14.12
C GLU A 650 22.29 -10.33 14.03
N ALA A 651 23.14 -9.97 14.99
CA ALA A 651 24.52 -10.44 15.06
C ALA A 651 24.55 -11.93 15.44
N GLU A 652 25.20 -12.79 14.62
CA GLU A 652 25.33 -14.23 14.87
C GLU A 652 25.97 -14.53 16.24
N GLY A 653 26.99 -13.77 16.62
CA GLY A 653 27.68 -13.85 17.93
C GLY A 653 26.94 -13.15 19.08
N GLY A 654 25.72 -12.66 18.80
CA GLY A 654 24.98 -11.87 19.78
C GLY A 654 25.51 -10.44 19.96
N SER A 655 24.90 -9.70 20.88
CA SER A 655 25.26 -8.31 21.19
C SER A 655 25.16 -8.06 22.70
N LYS A 656 26.12 -7.35 23.27
CA LYS A 656 26.13 -6.95 24.69
C LYS A 656 26.35 -5.46 24.81
N GLY A 657 25.75 -4.85 25.81
CA GLY A 657 25.88 -3.40 25.96
C GLY A 657 25.08 -2.84 27.11
N THR A 658 24.80 -1.56 26.99
CA THR A 658 23.98 -0.81 27.96
C THR A 658 22.82 -0.14 27.25
N VAL A 659 21.72 0.05 27.96
CA VAL A 659 20.60 0.86 27.51
C VAL A 659 20.23 1.87 28.59
N ARG A 660 19.94 3.09 28.18
CA ARG A 660 19.47 4.18 29.02
C ARG A 660 18.37 4.98 28.34
N LEU A 661 17.62 5.75 29.12
CA LEU A 661 16.64 6.68 28.59
C LEU A 661 17.23 8.11 28.55
N GLN A 662 17.11 8.76 27.40
CA GLN A 662 17.30 10.20 27.26
C GLN A 662 15.99 10.88 27.64
N LEU A 663 16.01 11.62 28.75
CA LEU A 663 14.83 12.15 29.42
C LEU A 663 14.73 13.67 29.26
N PRO A 664 13.53 14.27 29.35
CA PRO A 664 13.34 15.69 29.55
C PRO A 664 14.08 16.21 30.80
N ALA A 665 14.43 17.49 30.81
CA ALA A 665 15.16 18.11 31.93
C ALA A 665 14.40 17.93 33.26
N GLY A 666 15.12 17.52 34.30
CA GLY A 666 14.58 17.27 35.64
C GLY A 666 13.97 15.90 35.86
N TRP A 667 13.70 15.14 34.75
CA TRP A 667 13.20 13.77 34.90
C TRP A 667 14.33 12.79 35.22
N ARG A 668 14.01 11.67 35.88
CA ARG A 668 14.95 10.57 36.15
C ARG A 668 14.31 9.21 35.82
N ALA A 669 15.13 8.21 35.63
CA ALA A 669 14.70 6.82 35.46
C ALA A 669 15.43 5.89 36.44
N GLU A 670 14.78 4.83 36.82
CA GLU A 670 15.34 3.73 37.62
C GLU A 670 15.15 2.41 36.87
N PRO A 671 16.24 1.69 36.52
CA PRO A 671 17.64 2.12 36.68
C PRO A 671 17.98 3.28 35.74
N GLU A 672 19.04 4.06 36.07
CA GLU A 672 19.57 5.13 35.19
C GLU A 672 20.16 4.53 33.91
N THR A 673 20.82 3.39 34.03
CA THR A 673 21.39 2.59 32.94
C THR A 673 21.24 1.11 33.26
N ALA A 674 20.85 0.30 32.31
CA ALA A 674 20.77 -1.15 32.45
C ALA A 674 21.72 -1.86 31.48
N GLN A 675 22.22 -3.03 31.88
CA GLN A 675 22.95 -3.92 30.97
C GLN A 675 22.02 -4.79 30.17
N PHE A 676 22.42 -5.13 28.95
CA PHE A 676 21.73 -6.15 28.17
C PHE A 676 22.72 -7.18 27.57
N SER A 677 22.25 -8.38 27.34
CA SER A 677 23.00 -9.46 26.69
C SER A 677 22.06 -10.27 25.79
N LEU A 678 22.26 -10.14 24.51
CA LEU A 678 21.55 -10.84 23.47
C LEU A 678 22.51 -11.91 22.92
N GLU A 679 22.23 -13.19 23.15
CA GLU A 679 23.25 -14.24 23.02
C GLU A 679 23.45 -14.73 21.57
N ARG A 680 22.51 -14.46 20.65
CA ARG A 680 22.54 -14.91 19.25
C ARG A 680 21.66 -14.04 18.36
N ALA A 681 21.82 -14.21 17.05
CA ALA A 681 20.90 -13.58 16.09
C ALA A 681 19.44 -13.95 16.36
N GLY A 682 18.54 -13.00 16.19
CA GLY A 682 17.13 -13.10 16.52
C GLY A 682 16.81 -13.08 18.01
N ALA A 683 17.81 -12.84 18.89
CA ALA A 683 17.56 -12.72 20.32
C ALA A 683 16.94 -11.36 20.67
N GLU A 684 16.00 -11.40 21.59
CA GLU A 684 15.28 -10.22 22.08
C GLU A 684 15.42 -10.11 23.61
N GLN A 685 15.44 -8.88 24.09
CA GLN A 685 15.42 -8.59 25.53
C GLN A 685 14.58 -7.35 25.79
N ASN A 686 13.68 -7.48 26.78
CA ASN A 686 12.90 -6.36 27.26
C ASN A 686 13.56 -5.80 28.54
N VAL A 687 13.87 -4.52 28.54
CA VAL A 687 14.49 -3.82 29.68
C VAL A 687 13.53 -2.75 30.19
N SER A 688 13.02 -2.97 31.41
CA SER A 688 12.04 -2.07 32.03
C SER A 688 12.70 -0.94 32.78
N PHE A 689 12.14 0.25 32.68
CA PHE A 689 12.49 1.46 33.39
C PHE A 689 11.29 2.03 34.12
N GLN A 690 11.50 2.53 35.34
CA GLN A 690 10.51 3.34 36.02
C GLN A 690 10.93 4.81 35.85
N VAL A 691 10.10 5.58 35.13
CA VAL A 691 10.34 6.99 34.87
C VAL A 691 9.66 7.86 35.93
N PHE A 692 10.36 8.85 36.46
CA PHE A 692 9.89 9.78 37.46
C PHE A 692 9.97 11.21 36.90
N PRO A 693 8.88 11.80 36.45
CA PRO A 693 8.86 13.19 36.05
C PRO A 693 9.02 14.10 37.26
N ASP A 694 9.74 15.19 37.12
CA ASP A 694 9.87 16.20 38.19
C ASP A 694 8.58 16.99 38.31
N ARG A 695 8.21 17.68 37.23
CA ARG A 695 6.96 18.44 37.11
C ARG A 695 6.29 18.18 35.75
N LEU A 696 5.06 17.68 35.78
CA LEU A 696 4.22 17.52 34.61
C LEU A 696 3.35 18.75 34.36
N GLU A 697 3.37 19.25 33.15
CA GLU A 697 2.52 20.33 32.65
C GLU A 697 1.72 19.83 31.43
N GLU A 698 0.63 20.52 31.07
CA GLU A 698 -0.15 20.19 29.87
C GLU A 698 0.62 20.62 28.61
N LYS A 699 1.63 19.81 28.26
CA LYS A 699 2.47 19.97 27.06
C LYS A 699 3.08 18.64 26.64
N PRO A 700 3.55 18.52 25.39
CA PRO A 700 4.22 17.32 24.93
C PRO A 700 5.62 17.13 25.56
N TYR A 701 5.98 15.86 25.71
CA TYR A 701 7.30 15.38 26.17
C TYR A 701 7.76 14.22 25.30
N THR A 702 9.07 14.08 25.14
CA THR A 702 9.68 12.97 24.41
C THR A 702 10.73 12.28 25.25
N VAL A 703 10.68 10.96 25.31
CA VAL A 703 11.69 10.10 25.93
C VAL A 703 12.28 9.21 24.85
N THR A 704 13.62 9.09 24.77
CA THR A 704 14.28 8.26 23.76
C THR A 704 15.11 7.17 24.44
N ALA A 705 14.91 5.91 24.05
CA ALA A 705 15.80 4.83 24.47
C ALA A 705 17.08 4.85 23.61
N VAL A 706 18.22 4.75 24.25
CA VAL A 706 19.54 4.72 23.61
C VAL A 706 20.27 3.46 24.06
N ALA A 707 20.39 2.50 23.16
CA ALA A 707 21.20 1.31 23.36
C ALA A 707 22.64 1.59 22.86
N GLN A 708 23.64 1.16 23.62
CA GLN A 708 25.03 1.26 23.23
C GLN A 708 25.67 -0.12 23.18
N SER A 709 26.22 -0.49 22.04
CA SER A 709 26.90 -1.77 21.81
C SER A 709 28.04 -1.59 20.82
N GLY A 710 29.18 -2.23 21.05
CA GLY A 710 30.36 -2.12 20.17
C GLY A 710 30.85 -0.69 19.92
N GLY A 711 30.62 0.22 20.87
CA GLY A 711 30.99 1.64 20.75
C GLY A 711 30.04 2.48 19.87
N LYS A 712 28.92 1.93 19.39
CA LYS A 712 27.90 2.63 18.60
C LYS A 712 26.63 2.82 19.43
N ASP A 713 25.95 3.95 19.21
CA ASP A 713 24.62 4.23 19.76
C ASP A 713 23.54 3.79 18.76
N TYR A 714 22.50 3.13 19.26
CA TYR A 714 21.30 2.72 18.52
C TYR A 714 20.08 3.40 19.15
N ARG A 715 19.34 4.15 18.33
CA ARG A 715 18.22 5.01 18.74
C ARG A 715 16.95 4.75 17.93
N GLU A 716 16.97 3.73 17.12
CA GLU A 716 15.85 3.25 16.30
C GLU A 716 15.85 1.73 16.26
N GLY A 717 14.72 1.18 15.95
CA GLY A 717 14.55 -0.22 15.63
C GLY A 717 13.65 -0.35 14.41
N PHE A 718 13.34 -1.57 14.05
CA PHE A 718 12.39 -1.85 12.98
C PHE A 718 11.31 -2.82 13.45
N VAL A 719 10.18 -2.75 12.80
CA VAL A 719 9.12 -3.76 12.83
C VAL A 719 9.03 -4.38 11.45
N ILE A 720 8.75 -5.67 11.40
CA ILE A 720 8.47 -6.38 10.15
C ILE A 720 6.98 -6.18 9.89
N THR A 721 6.64 -5.59 8.75
CA THR A 721 5.24 -5.33 8.37
C THR A 721 4.64 -6.53 7.63
N GLY A 722 3.33 -6.65 7.68
CA GLY A 722 2.58 -7.63 6.90
C GLY A 722 2.17 -8.88 7.67
N TYR A 723 1.88 -9.92 6.94
CA TYR A 723 1.32 -11.18 7.44
C TYR A 723 1.96 -12.39 6.73
N PRO A 724 1.86 -13.61 7.27
CA PRO A 724 2.47 -14.79 6.66
C PRO A 724 2.04 -15.02 5.21
N GLY A 725 3.03 -15.13 4.33
CA GLY A 725 2.84 -15.31 2.88
C GLY A 725 2.93 -14.02 2.06
N LEU A 726 2.99 -12.86 2.69
CA LEU A 726 3.39 -11.61 2.07
C LEU A 726 4.91 -11.43 2.19
N ARG A 727 5.55 -10.77 1.22
CA ARG A 727 6.96 -10.39 1.31
C ARG A 727 7.13 -9.39 2.46
N PRO A 728 8.06 -9.64 3.40
CA PRO A 728 8.23 -8.74 4.55
C PRO A 728 9.02 -7.48 4.18
N ASP A 729 8.62 -6.36 4.75
CA ASP A 729 9.39 -5.12 4.75
C ASP A 729 9.75 -4.67 6.17
N ASN A 730 10.82 -3.89 6.29
CA ASN A 730 11.27 -3.33 7.56
C ASN A 730 10.87 -1.86 7.68
N LEU A 731 9.86 -1.57 8.48
CA LEU A 731 9.53 -0.20 8.88
C LEU A 731 10.41 0.22 10.06
N TYR A 732 11.24 1.23 9.86
CA TYR A 732 12.12 1.76 10.89
C TYR A 732 11.42 2.80 11.75
N ILE A 733 11.47 2.60 13.06
CA ILE A 733 10.77 3.42 14.05
C ILE A 733 11.79 3.95 15.05
N PRO A 734 11.81 5.28 15.30
CA PRO A 734 12.63 5.85 16.37
C PRO A 734 12.30 5.21 17.73
N ALA A 735 13.31 4.96 18.56
CA ALA A 735 13.12 4.42 19.92
C ALA A 735 12.58 5.51 20.86
N THR A 736 11.48 6.16 20.50
CA THR A 736 10.90 7.31 21.22
C THR A 736 9.52 6.98 21.78
N TYR A 737 9.27 7.49 22.99
CA TYR A 737 7.93 7.59 23.58
C TYR A 737 7.52 9.06 23.57
N LYS A 738 6.44 9.36 22.84
CA LYS A 738 5.80 10.67 22.79
C LYS A 738 4.65 10.68 23.79
N THR A 739 4.63 11.65 24.71
CA THR A 739 3.54 11.75 25.69
C THR A 739 3.18 13.21 25.96
N THR A 740 1.90 13.44 26.23
CA THR A 740 1.40 14.75 26.67
C THR A 740 0.96 14.66 28.12
N GLY A 741 1.36 15.64 28.93
CA GLY A 741 0.84 15.77 30.28
C GLY A 741 -0.64 16.17 30.23
N VAL A 742 -1.55 15.42 30.88
CA VAL A 742 -3.00 15.65 30.78
C VAL A 742 -3.67 15.64 32.16
N ASN A 743 -4.50 16.66 32.39
CA ASN A 743 -5.41 16.63 33.54
C ASN A 743 -6.62 15.74 33.22
N VAL A 744 -6.51 14.46 33.52
CA VAL A 744 -7.56 13.47 33.30
C VAL A 744 -7.89 12.76 34.60
N LYS A 745 -9.19 12.53 34.84
CA LYS A 745 -9.72 11.84 36.01
C LYS A 745 -10.53 10.63 35.56
N VAL A 746 -10.37 9.53 36.28
CA VAL A 746 -11.14 8.30 36.10
C VAL A 746 -11.74 7.93 37.43
N ALA A 747 -12.95 7.37 37.44
CA ALA A 747 -13.55 6.86 38.67
C ALA A 747 -12.68 5.74 39.26
N PRO A 748 -12.41 5.76 40.57
CA PRO A 748 -11.50 4.78 41.17
C PRO A 748 -12.07 3.36 41.17
N GLY A 749 -11.18 2.37 40.98
CA GLY A 749 -11.48 0.96 41.14
C GLY A 749 -12.45 0.38 40.09
N LEU A 750 -12.43 0.93 38.88
CA LEU A 750 -13.20 0.37 37.76
C LEU A 750 -12.64 -0.98 37.31
N ARG A 751 -13.53 -1.91 37.06
CA ARG A 751 -13.26 -3.18 36.39
C ARG A 751 -13.87 -3.13 35.00
N VAL A 752 -13.03 -3.16 33.98
CA VAL A 752 -13.46 -3.01 32.59
C VAL A 752 -13.22 -4.30 31.81
N GLY A 753 -14.30 -4.86 31.25
CA GLY A 753 -14.20 -5.94 30.27
C GLY A 753 -14.04 -5.36 28.87
N TYR A 754 -13.23 -6.00 28.03
CA TYR A 754 -13.01 -5.57 26.65
C TYR A 754 -13.24 -6.72 25.67
N VAL A 755 -14.07 -6.49 24.68
CA VAL A 755 -14.26 -7.40 23.54
C VAL A 755 -13.51 -6.81 22.37
N THR A 756 -12.47 -7.49 21.90
CA THR A 756 -11.65 -7.02 20.77
C THR A 756 -12.48 -6.91 19.48
N GLY A 757 -12.26 -5.83 18.75
CA GLY A 757 -12.77 -5.61 17.41
C GLY A 757 -11.71 -5.90 16.34
N THR A 758 -11.78 -5.18 15.22
CA THR A 758 -10.77 -5.20 14.16
C THR A 758 -9.64 -4.23 14.55
N GLY A 759 -8.49 -4.77 14.93
CA GLY A 759 -7.22 -4.04 15.03
C GLY A 759 -7.22 -2.74 15.83
N ASP A 760 -7.77 -2.72 17.07
CA ASP A 760 -7.71 -1.49 17.87
C ASP A 760 -6.75 -1.60 19.08
N ASP A 761 -5.98 -0.52 19.34
CA ASP A 761 -5.05 -0.39 20.47
C ASP A 761 -5.64 0.36 21.68
N VAL A 762 -6.95 0.52 21.70
CA VAL A 762 -7.67 1.18 22.82
C VAL A 762 -7.34 0.56 24.17
N PRO A 763 -7.27 -0.77 24.35
CA PRO A 763 -6.90 -1.37 25.64
C PRO A 763 -5.54 -0.90 26.17
N ALA A 764 -4.52 -0.85 25.30
CA ALA A 764 -3.19 -0.36 25.66
C ALA A 764 -3.22 1.13 26.05
N SER A 765 -3.99 1.93 25.32
CA SER A 765 -4.19 3.34 25.61
C SER A 765 -4.86 3.58 26.97
N LEU A 766 -5.81 2.74 27.38
CA LEU A 766 -6.51 2.87 28.68
C LEU A 766 -5.58 2.63 29.87
N GLU A 767 -4.49 1.86 29.70
CA GLU A 767 -3.50 1.68 30.78
C GLU A 767 -2.78 3.00 31.13
N ASN A 768 -2.66 3.94 30.20
CA ASN A 768 -2.08 5.25 30.47
C ASN A 768 -2.83 6.02 31.56
N ILE A 769 -4.16 5.87 31.62
CA ILE A 769 -5.00 6.49 32.66
C ILE A 769 -5.27 5.53 33.83
N GLY A 770 -4.56 4.41 33.90
CA GLY A 770 -4.63 3.45 35.02
C GLY A 770 -5.83 2.52 34.98
N VAL A 771 -6.50 2.38 33.85
CA VAL A 771 -7.59 1.42 33.64
C VAL A 771 -7.02 0.16 33.01
N LYS A 772 -7.07 -0.95 33.76
CA LYS A 772 -6.76 -2.27 33.22
C LYS A 772 -8.01 -2.92 32.64
N THR A 773 -7.85 -3.51 31.46
CA THR A 773 -8.93 -4.21 30.77
C THR A 773 -8.75 -5.72 30.88
N ASP A 774 -9.84 -6.43 31.19
CA ASP A 774 -9.90 -7.88 31.10
C ASP A 774 -10.50 -8.27 29.73
N PHE A 775 -9.73 -8.95 28.88
CA PHE A 775 -10.22 -9.39 27.57
C PHE A 775 -11.26 -10.50 27.72
N LEU A 776 -12.42 -10.31 27.06
CA LEU A 776 -13.52 -11.25 27.10
C LEU A 776 -13.39 -12.27 25.96
N SER A 777 -13.21 -13.53 26.32
CA SER A 777 -13.22 -14.65 25.39
C SER A 777 -14.65 -14.99 24.93
N ARG A 778 -14.75 -15.83 23.90
CA ARG A 778 -16.01 -16.41 23.45
C ARG A 778 -16.77 -17.12 24.59
N GLN A 779 -16.02 -17.81 25.47
CA GLN A 779 -16.60 -18.50 26.59
C GLN A 779 -17.12 -17.52 27.68
N ASP A 780 -16.41 -16.43 27.94
CA ASP A 780 -16.88 -15.38 28.87
C ASP A 780 -18.19 -14.77 28.39
N LEU A 781 -18.29 -14.46 27.10
CA LEU A 781 -19.53 -13.92 26.51
C LEU A 781 -20.67 -14.92 26.57
N ALA A 782 -20.41 -16.21 26.37
CA ALA A 782 -21.45 -17.25 26.40
C ALA A 782 -21.89 -17.65 27.81
N GLN A 783 -20.98 -17.69 28.77
CA GLN A 783 -21.25 -18.32 30.11
C GLN A 783 -20.62 -17.55 31.27
N GLY A 784 -19.71 -16.62 31.04
CA GLY A 784 -19.01 -15.89 32.12
C GLY A 784 -19.93 -14.99 32.92
N ASP A 785 -19.51 -14.65 34.14
CA ASP A 785 -20.17 -13.64 34.97
C ASP A 785 -19.80 -12.24 34.50
N LEU A 786 -20.66 -11.61 33.68
CA LEU A 786 -20.45 -10.25 33.16
C LEU A 786 -20.69 -9.20 34.26
N GLN A 787 -21.47 -9.50 35.31
CA GLN A 787 -21.77 -8.56 36.41
C GLN A 787 -20.55 -8.22 37.29
N LYS A 788 -19.45 -8.96 37.13
CA LYS A 788 -18.16 -8.63 37.78
C LYS A 788 -17.54 -7.35 37.25
N PHE A 789 -17.90 -6.88 36.04
CA PHE A 789 -17.40 -5.65 35.41
C PHE A 789 -18.32 -4.47 35.72
N ASP A 790 -17.72 -3.29 35.90
CA ASP A 790 -18.44 -2.01 35.97
C ASP A 790 -18.84 -1.55 34.56
N ALA A 791 -17.93 -1.67 33.59
CA ALA A 791 -18.15 -1.36 32.18
C ALA A 791 -17.64 -2.48 31.29
N ILE A 792 -18.28 -2.70 30.13
CA ILE A 792 -17.81 -3.55 29.04
C ILE A 792 -17.69 -2.68 27.79
N VAL A 793 -16.52 -2.70 27.16
CA VAL A 793 -16.25 -2.00 25.90
C VAL A 793 -16.26 -3.01 24.77
N LEU A 794 -17.01 -2.73 23.71
CA LEU A 794 -16.92 -3.43 22.43
C LEU A 794 -16.01 -2.62 21.51
N GLY A 795 -14.94 -3.26 21.03
CA GLY A 795 -13.96 -2.64 20.13
C GLY A 795 -14.55 -2.28 18.76
N VAL A 796 -13.74 -1.64 17.95
CA VAL A 796 -14.12 -1.19 16.60
C VAL A 796 -14.62 -2.36 15.78
N ARG A 797 -15.83 -2.22 15.18
CA ARG A 797 -16.47 -3.25 14.35
C ARG A 797 -16.51 -4.64 15.01
N ALA A 798 -16.69 -4.67 16.33
CA ALA A 798 -16.64 -5.90 17.09
C ALA A 798 -17.68 -6.95 16.61
N TYR A 799 -18.84 -6.51 16.11
CA TYR A 799 -19.85 -7.44 15.57
C TYR A 799 -19.43 -8.10 14.26
N ALA A 800 -18.54 -7.47 13.48
CA ALA A 800 -17.92 -8.10 12.32
C ALA A 800 -16.84 -9.12 12.71
N ALA A 801 -15.96 -8.73 13.66
CA ALA A 801 -14.82 -9.55 14.07
C ALA A 801 -15.21 -10.72 14.98
N ARG A 802 -16.31 -10.59 15.74
CA ARG A 802 -16.73 -11.48 16.83
C ARG A 802 -18.18 -11.96 16.65
N PRO A 803 -18.45 -12.92 15.75
CA PRO A 803 -19.81 -13.38 15.43
C PRO A 803 -20.58 -13.90 16.66
N GLU A 804 -19.89 -14.35 17.71
CA GLU A 804 -20.50 -14.75 18.97
C GLU A 804 -21.15 -13.59 19.74
N LEU A 805 -20.83 -12.33 19.44
CA LEU A 805 -21.55 -11.19 20.01
C LEU A 805 -23.01 -11.19 19.60
N ALA A 806 -23.31 -11.39 18.32
CA ALA A 806 -24.68 -11.49 17.83
C ALA A 806 -25.48 -12.59 18.57
N THR A 807 -24.86 -13.77 18.74
CA THR A 807 -25.49 -14.91 19.43
C THR A 807 -25.73 -14.65 20.92
N ASN A 808 -24.82 -13.90 21.58
CA ASN A 808 -24.88 -13.66 23.03
C ASN A 808 -25.34 -12.23 23.39
N ASN A 809 -25.85 -11.46 22.41
CA ASN A 809 -26.22 -10.05 22.59
C ASN A 809 -27.25 -9.86 23.74
N SER A 810 -28.21 -10.78 23.91
CA SER A 810 -29.19 -10.75 25.01
C SER A 810 -28.52 -10.70 26.38
N ARG A 811 -27.39 -11.42 26.58
CA ARG A 811 -26.65 -11.38 27.85
C ARG A 811 -25.99 -10.02 28.11
N LEU A 812 -25.52 -9.33 27.04
CA LEU A 812 -25.01 -7.96 27.16
C LEU A 812 -26.13 -6.99 27.53
N LEU A 813 -27.32 -7.13 26.93
CA LEU A 813 -28.48 -6.33 27.27
C LEU A 813 -28.96 -6.61 28.71
N ASP A 814 -28.98 -7.87 29.17
CA ASP A 814 -29.27 -8.25 30.55
C ASP A 814 -28.23 -7.67 31.52
N TYR A 815 -26.95 -7.68 31.16
CA TYR A 815 -25.89 -7.03 31.92
C TYR A 815 -26.16 -5.53 32.11
N VAL A 816 -26.52 -4.80 31.03
CA VAL A 816 -26.92 -3.39 31.14
C VAL A 816 -28.15 -3.22 32.00
N LYS A 817 -29.20 -4.02 31.76
CA LYS A 817 -30.46 -3.94 32.53
C LYS A 817 -30.24 -4.10 34.02
N ASN A 818 -29.25 -4.89 34.43
CA ASN A 818 -28.91 -5.14 35.84
C ASN A 818 -27.93 -4.11 36.45
N GLY A 819 -27.48 -3.11 35.67
CA GLY A 819 -26.71 -1.95 36.19
C GLY A 819 -25.32 -1.80 35.60
N GLY A 820 -24.94 -2.62 34.64
CA GLY A 820 -23.68 -2.46 33.91
C GLY A 820 -23.71 -1.33 32.88
N VAL A 821 -22.57 -0.97 32.38
CA VAL A 821 -22.43 -0.03 31.25
C VAL A 821 -21.78 -0.75 30.06
N VAL A 822 -22.41 -0.64 28.89
CA VAL A 822 -21.82 -1.09 27.63
C VAL A 822 -21.46 0.12 26.80
N VAL A 823 -20.21 0.21 26.32
CA VAL A 823 -19.73 1.22 25.38
C VAL A 823 -19.41 0.51 24.09
N VAL A 824 -20.18 0.79 23.05
CA VAL A 824 -19.98 0.24 21.70
C VAL A 824 -19.29 1.27 20.84
N GLN A 825 -18.09 0.98 20.37
CA GLN A 825 -17.41 1.78 19.37
C GLN A 825 -18.05 1.56 17.99
N TYR A 826 -17.72 2.37 16.99
CA TYR A 826 -18.41 2.34 15.71
C TYR A 826 -18.49 0.93 15.09
N ASN A 827 -19.57 0.68 14.42
CA ASN A 827 -19.82 -0.47 13.54
C ASN A 827 -20.47 0.03 12.25
N THR A 828 -20.49 -0.79 11.21
CA THR A 828 -21.12 -0.50 9.92
C THR A 828 -22.31 -1.46 9.66
N GLY A 829 -22.46 -1.96 8.44
CA GLY A 829 -23.60 -2.82 8.05
C GLY A 829 -23.75 -4.14 8.81
N GLU A 830 -22.74 -4.55 9.57
CA GLU A 830 -22.79 -5.69 10.47
C GLU A 830 -23.63 -5.46 11.74
N TYR A 831 -23.96 -4.19 12.05
CA TYR A 831 -24.72 -3.85 13.25
C TYR A 831 -26.22 -3.96 12.98
N ASP A 832 -26.85 -4.99 13.55
CA ASP A 832 -28.32 -5.16 13.51
C ASP A 832 -29.01 -4.14 14.44
N HIS A 833 -30.11 -3.55 14.00
CA HIS A 833 -30.88 -2.57 14.73
C HIS A 833 -31.42 -3.09 16.11
N ASN A 834 -31.44 -4.41 16.31
CA ASN A 834 -31.84 -5.04 17.55
C ASN A 834 -30.69 -5.31 18.55
N TYR A 835 -29.43 -4.99 18.19
CA TYR A 835 -28.32 -5.18 19.12
C TYR A 835 -28.32 -4.17 20.27
N ALA A 836 -28.84 -2.99 20.05
CA ALA A 836 -29.06 -2.00 21.09
C ALA A 836 -30.38 -2.25 21.85
N PRO A 837 -30.51 -1.74 23.10
CA PRO A 837 -31.75 -1.89 23.88
C PRO A 837 -32.96 -1.17 23.25
N TYR A 838 -32.71 -0.15 22.47
CA TYR A 838 -33.66 0.59 21.63
C TYR A 838 -33.06 0.71 20.23
N PRO A 839 -33.85 0.73 19.15
CA PRO A 839 -33.32 0.67 17.79
C PRO A 839 -32.32 1.79 17.46
N ILE A 840 -31.19 1.40 16.92
CA ILE A 840 -30.22 2.25 16.21
C ILE A 840 -29.98 1.62 14.84
N SER A 841 -30.02 2.39 13.76
CA SER A 841 -29.88 1.83 12.41
C SER A 841 -29.30 2.84 11.40
N GLY A 842 -28.99 2.32 10.22
CA GLY A 842 -28.49 3.11 9.11
C GLY A 842 -26.97 3.20 9.04
N MET A 843 -26.26 2.46 9.86
CA MET A 843 -24.81 2.24 9.71
C MET A 843 -24.60 1.16 8.65
N ASN A 844 -24.34 1.55 7.43
CA ASN A 844 -24.02 0.63 6.31
C ASN A 844 -22.79 1.18 5.58
N ASN A 845 -22.37 0.59 4.47
CA ASN A 845 -21.19 1.05 3.72
C ASN A 845 -21.32 2.47 3.16
N THR A 846 -22.52 3.04 3.19
CA THR A 846 -22.82 4.42 2.77
C THR A 846 -23.26 5.30 3.94
N GLU A 847 -22.91 4.91 5.15
CA GLU A 847 -23.26 5.66 6.37
C GLU A 847 -22.60 7.04 6.40
N PRO A 848 -23.20 7.99 7.11
CA PRO A 848 -22.60 9.30 7.29
C PRO A 848 -21.26 9.21 8.00
N ARG A 849 -20.30 10.01 7.53
CA ARG A 849 -19.00 10.26 8.15
C ARG A 849 -18.85 11.74 8.43
N VAL A 850 -17.93 12.09 9.31
CA VAL A 850 -17.39 13.43 9.45
C VAL A 850 -15.88 13.29 9.30
N VAL A 851 -15.40 13.66 8.13
CA VAL A 851 -14.01 13.39 7.69
C VAL A 851 -13.04 14.50 8.10
N ASP A 852 -13.49 15.75 8.17
CA ASP A 852 -12.68 16.87 8.63
C ASP A 852 -12.53 16.79 10.16
N GLU A 853 -11.35 16.42 10.62
CA GLU A 853 -10.99 16.31 12.05
C GLU A 853 -11.03 17.67 12.77
N THR A 854 -11.08 18.78 12.03
CA THR A 854 -11.24 20.13 12.56
C THR A 854 -12.71 20.58 12.64
N SER A 855 -13.63 19.82 12.07
CA SER A 855 -15.07 20.12 12.06
C SER A 855 -15.58 20.53 13.44
N PRO A 856 -16.34 21.61 13.57
CA PRO A 856 -16.77 22.14 14.86
C PRO A 856 -17.74 21.19 15.58
N ILE A 857 -17.60 21.11 16.89
CA ILE A 857 -18.52 20.35 17.75
C ILE A 857 -19.49 21.32 18.41
N GLN A 858 -20.78 21.13 18.18
CA GLN A 858 -21.84 21.81 18.86
C GLN A 858 -22.33 21.00 20.08
N PHE A 859 -22.39 21.64 21.24
CA PHE A 859 -22.91 21.03 22.47
C PHE A 859 -24.42 21.24 22.55
N LEU A 860 -25.21 20.21 22.30
CA LEU A 860 -26.68 20.23 22.37
C LEU A 860 -27.16 20.15 23.82
N ASP A 861 -26.46 19.36 24.67
CA ASP A 861 -26.64 19.34 26.10
C ASP A 861 -25.30 19.41 26.85
N PRO A 862 -24.78 20.61 27.11
CA PRO A 862 -23.52 20.79 27.84
C PRO A 862 -23.56 20.35 29.31
N LYS A 863 -24.73 20.00 29.85
CA LYS A 863 -24.90 19.48 31.23
C LYS A 863 -25.01 17.94 31.26
N SER A 864 -24.96 17.30 30.12
CA SER A 864 -25.05 15.85 30.02
C SER A 864 -24.06 15.14 30.97
N PRO A 865 -24.46 14.09 31.69
CA PRO A 865 -23.59 13.33 32.57
C PRO A 865 -22.34 12.78 31.89
N VAL A 866 -22.42 12.45 30.61
CA VAL A 866 -21.28 11.94 29.81
C VAL A 866 -20.24 13.03 29.50
N LEU A 867 -20.62 14.30 29.56
CA LEU A 867 -19.76 15.45 29.26
C LEU A 867 -19.23 16.19 30.50
N THR A 868 -19.77 15.87 31.70
CA THR A 868 -19.49 16.67 32.88
C THR A 868 -18.78 15.94 34.01
N TRP A 869 -18.73 14.60 33.97
CA TRP A 869 -18.13 13.85 35.07
C TRP A 869 -17.44 12.57 34.61
N PRO A 870 -16.22 12.25 35.14
CA PRO A 870 -15.44 13.03 36.14
C PRO A 870 -14.65 14.19 35.52
N ASN A 871 -14.65 14.35 34.18
CA ASN A 871 -14.01 15.44 33.46
C ASN A 871 -15.05 16.34 32.84
N GLN A 872 -14.81 17.65 32.83
CA GLN A 872 -15.64 18.61 32.08
C GLN A 872 -15.14 18.62 30.63
N ILE A 873 -15.96 18.17 29.70
CA ILE A 873 -15.68 18.19 28.26
C ILE A 873 -16.08 19.55 27.68
N THR A 874 -15.24 20.10 26.84
CA THR A 874 -15.38 21.40 26.20
C THR A 874 -14.98 21.31 24.73
N ALA A 875 -15.21 22.35 23.93
CA ALA A 875 -14.77 22.37 22.54
C ALA A 875 -13.25 22.18 22.38
N LYS A 876 -12.45 22.56 23.39
CA LYS A 876 -10.99 22.33 23.40
C LYS A 876 -10.62 20.85 23.38
N ASP A 877 -11.49 19.97 23.86
CA ASP A 877 -11.24 18.52 23.89
C ASP A 877 -11.37 17.86 22.51
N PHE A 878 -11.84 18.61 21.53
CA PHE A 878 -11.94 18.19 20.13
C PHE A 878 -10.91 18.90 19.24
N THR A 879 -9.91 19.56 19.80
CA THR A 879 -8.77 20.12 19.04
C THR A 879 -7.61 19.14 19.01
N GLY A 880 -6.84 19.12 17.89
CA GLY A 880 -5.73 18.21 17.69
C GLY A 880 -6.17 16.74 17.55
N TRP A 881 -7.36 16.52 17.06
CA TRP A 881 -7.79 15.19 16.57
C TRP A 881 -7.09 14.91 15.26
N VAL A 882 -6.92 13.64 14.94
CA VAL A 882 -6.21 13.16 13.76
C VAL A 882 -7.16 12.41 12.82
N GLU A 883 -6.92 12.52 11.53
CA GLU A 883 -7.53 11.78 10.43
C GLU A 883 -9.01 12.03 10.21
N GLU A 884 -9.91 11.75 11.17
CA GLU A 884 -11.35 11.99 11.05
C GLU A 884 -12.02 12.25 12.40
N ARG A 885 -13.17 12.92 12.38
CA ARG A 885 -14.05 13.05 13.56
C ARG A 885 -14.74 11.75 13.91
N GLY A 886 -15.21 11.04 12.92
CA GLY A 886 -15.91 9.80 13.17
C GLY A 886 -16.56 9.14 11.96
N HIS A 887 -16.91 7.88 12.19
CA HIS A 887 -17.42 6.96 11.18
C HIS A 887 -18.54 6.10 11.79
N GLY A 888 -19.48 5.63 10.96
CA GLY A 888 -20.60 4.82 11.44
C GLY A 888 -21.64 5.64 12.20
N PHE A 889 -21.88 6.88 11.82
CA PHE A 889 -22.98 7.67 12.37
C PHE A 889 -24.32 7.02 12.00
N ALA A 890 -25.18 6.83 13.00
CA ALA A 890 -26.50 6.27 12.77
C ALA A 890 -27.41 7.27 12.04
N LYS A 891 -28.07 6.83 10.97
CA LYS A 891 -29.07 7.62 10.23
C LYS A 891 -30.40 7.72 10.99
N SER A 892 -30.70 6.75 11.87
CA SER A 892 -31.92 6.70 12.65
C SER A 892 -31.68 6.04 14.00
N TRP A 893 -32.29 6.61 15.05
CA TRP A 893 -32.30 6.03 16.41
C TRP A 893 -33.60 6.40 17.14
N ASP A 894 -33.93 5.71 18.21
CA ASP A 894 -35.07 6.02 19.08
C ASP A 894 -34.77 7.26 19.95
N ALA A 895 -35.13 8.43 19.44
CA ALA A 895 -34.90 9.72 20.09
C ALA A 895 -35.72 9.94 21.40
N GLN A 896 -36.65 9.04 21.75
CA GLN A 896 -37.33 9.10 23.01
C GLN A 896 -36.51 8.52 24.16
N HIS A 897 -35.61 7.61 23.84
CA HIS A 897 -34.78 6.90 24.81
C HIS A 897 -33.30 7.28 24.75
N TYR A 898 -32.77 7.66 23.57
CA TYR A 898 -31.40 8.08 23.42
C TYR A 898 -31.24 9.60 23.56
N GLU A 899 -30.27 9.98 24.36
CA GLU A 899 -29.75 11.34 24.43
C GLU A 899 -28.55 11.47 23.45
N ALA A 900 -28.53 12.55 22.68
CA ALA A 900 -27.49 12.90 21.73
C ALA A 900 -26.91 14.29 22.14
N PRO A 901 -25.88 14.33 22.99
CA PRO A 901 -25.42 15.59 23.59
C PRO A 901 -24.56 16.46 22.69
N LEU A 902 -24.06 15.90 21.56
CA LEU A 902 -23.13 16.53 20.66
C LEU A 902 -23.63 16.47 19.22
N GLU A 903 -23.24 17.46 18.41
CA GLU A 903 -23.49 17.55 16.99
C GLU A 903 -22.22 18.00 16.27
N THR A 904 -21.96 17.46 15.10
CA THR A 904 -20.85 17.86 14.23
C THR A 904 -21.22 17.59 12.77
N HIS A 905 -20.52 18.22 11.83
CA HIS A 905 -20.69 17.97 10.39
C HIS A 905 -19.51 18.56 9.61
N ASP A 906 -19.23 18.01 8.46
CA ASP A 906 -18.30 18.61 7.52
C ASP A 906 -18.87 19.90 6.89
N PRO A 907 -18.04 20.82 6.41
CA PRO A 907 -18.50 22.06 5.81
C PRO A 907 -19.54 21.84 4.70
N GLY A 908 -20.69 22.54 4.79
CA GLY A 908 -21.77 22.44 3.79
C GLY A 908 -22.63 21.18 3.88
N GLN A 909 -22.46 20.34 4.89
CA GLN A 909 -23.25 19.13 5.10
C GLN A 909 -24.30 19.28 6.20
N ASP A 910 -25.23 18.31 6.24
CA ASP A 910 -26.27 18.29 7.27
C ASP A 910 -25.69 17.84 8.62
N PRO A 911 -26.15 18.41 9.74
CA PRO A 911 -25.66 18.10 11.07
C PRO A 911 -25.85 16.64 11.47
N GLN A 912 -24.77 16.01 11.99
CA GLN A 912 -24.74 14.65 12.52
C GLN A 912 -24.80 14.68 14.05
N LYS A 913 -25.81 14.05 14.64
CA LYS A 913 -26.05 14.03 16.10
C LYS A 913 -25.74 12.69 16.76
N SER A 914 -25.50 11.67 15.98
CA SER A 914 -25.28 10.30 16.47
C SER A 914 -23.81 9.96 16.74
N GLY A 915 -22.92 10.97 16.78
CA GLY A 915 -21.51 10.78 17.15
C GLY A 915 -21.32 10.19 18.55
N LEU A 916 -22.23 10.55 19.45
CA LEU A 916 -22.34 9.98 20.80
C LEU A 916 -23.82 9.85 21.20
N LEU A 917 -24.30 8.60 21.28
CA LEU A 917 -25.64 8.29 21.76
C LEU A 917 -25.55 7.51 23.07
N TYR A 918 -26.38 7.87 24.06
CA TYR A 918 -26.50 7.03 25.27
C TYR A 918 -27.94 6.94 25.73
N ALA A 919 -28.29 5.77 26.30
CA ALA A 919 -29.62 5.50 26.80
C ALA A 919 -29.57 4.78 28.15
N LYS A 920 -30.49 5.10 29.04
CA LYS A 920 -30.74 4.29 30.23
C LYS A 920 -31.52 3.04 29.87
N TYR A 921 -31.06 1.89 30.32
CA TYR A 921 -31.78 0.63 30.16
C TYR A 921 -31.78 -0.17 31.48
N GLY A 922 -32.93 -0.28 32.08
CA GLY A 922 -33.04 -0.84 33.44
C GLY A 922 -32.26 0.03 34.43
N LYS A 923 -31.26 -0.56 35.09
CA LYS A 923 -30.39 0.11 36.06
C LYS A 923 -29.06 0.62 35.45
N GLY A 924 -28.77 0.27 34.22
CA GLY A 924 -27.50 0.57 33.54
C GLY A 924 -27.63 1.55 32.39
N VAL A 925 -26.57 1.66 31.64
CA VAL A 925 -26.45 2.60 30.51
C VAL A 925 -25.85 1.89 29.29
N TYR A 926 -26.44 2.13 28.15
CA TYR A 926 -25.92 1.70 26.86
C TYR A 926 -25.42 2.94 26.10
N VAL A 927 -24.19 2.84 25.58
CA VAL A 927 -23.53 3.94 24.85
C VAL A 927 -23.12 3.45 23.47
N TYR A 928 -23.41 4.23 22.42
CA TYR A 928 -22.89 4.05 21.09
C TYR A 928 -22.02 5.26 20.71
N VAL A 929 -20.80 5.01 20.20
CA VAL A 929 -19.82 6.04 19.89
C VAL A 929 -19.37 5.88 18.43
N ALA A 930 -19.77 6.81 17.58
CA ALA A 930 -19.30 6.93 16.20
C ALA A 930 -18.05 7.81 16.08
N PHE A 931 -17.73 8.64 17.08
CA PHE A 931 -16.47 9.39 17.13
C PHE A 931 -15.27 8.44 17.07
N ALA A 932 -14.25 8.78 16.26
CA ALA A 932 -13.06 7.96 16.00
C ALA A 932 -12.08 7.92 17.19
N LEU A 933 -12.58 7.59 18.40
CA LEU A 933 -11.76 7.55 19.62
C LEU A 933 -10.64 6.51 19.54
N TYR A 934 -10.83 5.45 18.76
CA TYR A 934 -9.85 4.38 18.53
C TYR A 934 -8.58 4.86 17.82
N ARG A 935 -8.65 5.95 17.05
CA ARG A 935 -7.51 6.63 16.42
C ARG A 935 -6.87 7.62 17.38
N GLN A 936 -7.69 8.42 18.05
CA GLN A 936 -7.26 9.49 18.94
C GLN A 936 -6.52 9.00 20.20
N LEU A 937 -6.90 7.84 20.74
CA LEU A 937 -6.31 7.33 21.98
C LEU A 937 -4.87 6.84 21.80
N PRO A 938 -4.51 6.04 20.77
CA PRO A 938 -3.12 5.68 20.50
C PRO A 938 -2.21 6.89 20.28
N ASP A 939 -2.69 7.93 19.57
CA ASP A 939 -1.94 9.16 19.32
C ASP A 939 -1.83 10.10 20.52
N GLY A 940 -2.44 9.75 21.62
CA GLY A 940 -2.32 10.53 22.84
C GLY A 940 -3.13 11.83 22.85
N VAL A 941 -4.22 11.94 22.10
CA VAL A 941 -5.09 13.12 22.04
C VAL A 941 -5.80 13.35 23.39
N PRO A 942 -5.50 14.45 24.13
CA PRO A 942 -5.92 14.61 25.51
C PRO A 942 -7.45 14.62 25.71
N GLY A 943 -8.20 15.23 24.79
CA GLY A 943 -9.65 15.32 24.87
C GLY A 943 -10.34 13.98 24.68
N ALA A 944 -9.84 13.13 23.80
CA ALA A 944 -10.33 11.76 23.60
C ALA A 944 -10.21 10.94 24.89
N TYR A 945 -9.07 11.02 25.58
CA TYR A 945 -8.88 10.35 26.87
C TYR A 945 -9.85 10.86 27.93
N ARG A 946 -10.11 12.17 28.01
CA ARG A 946 -11.09 12.72 28.97
C ARG A 946 -12.51 12.26 28.66
N LEU A 947 -12.90 12.24 27.38
CA LEU A 947 -14.22 11.75 26.97
C LEU A 947 -14.36 10.26 27.25
N PHE A 948 -13.39 9.44 26.85
CA PHE A 948 -13.46 7.99 27.07
C PHE A 948 -13.46 7.64 28.56
N ALA A 949 -12.64 8.35 29.38
CA ALA A 949 -12.64 8.22 30.83
C ALA A 949 -14.02 8.52 31.44
N ASN A 950 -14.76 9.52 30.90
CA ASN A 950 -16.13 9.80 31.32
C ASN A 950 -17.06 8.61 31.00
N LEU A 951 -16.98 8.07 29.79
CA LEU A 951 -17.82 6.93 29.39
C LEU A 951 -17.57 5.69 30.28
N LEU A 952 -16.31 5.36 30.56
CA LEU A 952 -15.98 4.26 31.47
C LEU A 952 -16.42 4.50 32.90
N SER A 953 -16.49 5.78 33.32
CA SER A 953 -16.85 6.15 34.69
C SER A 953 -18.35 6.24 34.93
N LEU A 954 -19.21 6.10 33.93
CA LEU A 954 -20.68 6.19 34.05
C LEU A 954 -21.28 5.31 35.15
N PRO A 955 -20.79 4.07 35.43
CA PRO A 955 -21.32 3.24 36.53
C PRO A 955 -21.21 3.92 37.91
N ARG A 956 -20.27 4.85 38.06
CA ARG A 956 -19.99 5.60 39.28
C ARG A 956 -20.54 7.03 39.26
N ASN A 957 -21.18 7.48 38.19
CA ASN A 957 -21.66 8.85 38.03
C ASN A 957 -22.79 9.16 39.02
N PRO A 958 -22.64 10.20 39.89
CA PRO A 958 -23.63 10.53 40.90
C PRO A 958 -25.00 10.89 40.34
N ALA A 959 -25.06 11.58 39.19
CA ALA A 959 -26.32 11.99 38.58
C ALA A 959 -27.15 10.79 38.07
N LEU A 960 -26.49 9.78 37.55
CA LEU A 960 -27.16 8.56 37.07
C LEU A 960 -27.60 7.63 38.21
N ARG A 961 -26.84 7.59 39.33
CA ARG A 961 -27.20 6.80 40.53
C ARG A 961 -28.40 7.36 41.29
N GLN A 962 -28.51 8.68 41.42
CA GLN A 962 -29.63 9.32 42.12
C GLN A 962 -30.95 9.15 41.38
N ALA A 963 -30.94 9.21 40.04
CA ALA A 963 -32.14 8.98 39.22
C ALA A 963 -32.66 7.53 39.33
N GLY A 964 -31.79 6.52 39.59
CA GLY A 964 -32.19 5.13 39.87
C GLY A 964 -32.86 4.92 41.24
N ALA A 965 -32.44 5.70 42.23
CA ALA A 965 -33.05 5.67 43.56
C ALA A 965 -34.45 6.35 43.65
N ALA A 966 -34.67 7.40 42.87
CA ALA A 966 -35.95 8.10 42.80
C ALA A 966 -37.06 7.31 42.07
N GLY A 967 -36.65 6.46 41.06
CA GLY A 967 -37.58 5.59 40.35
C GLY A 967 -38.10 4.39 41.16
N SER A 968 -37.39 3.99 42.24
CA SER A 968 -37.79 2.85 43.09
C SER A 968 -38.72 3.19 44.24
N SER A 969 -38.97 4.50 44.50
CA SER A 969 -39.85 4.95 45.60
C SER A 969 -41.31 5.23 45.18
N GLY A 970 -41.66 5.00 43.89
CA GLY A 970 -43.00 5.29 43.34
C GLY A 970 -43.99 4.10 43.27
N ALA A 971 -43.64 2.92 43.68
CA ALA A 971 -44.50 1.74 43.61
C ALA A 971 -44.72 1.05 44.97
N ALA A 972 -45.46 1.71 45.88
CA ALA A 972 -46.16 1.03 46.99
C ALA A 972 -47.21 1.91 47.60
N LYS A 973 -48.47 1.76 47.21
CA LYS A 973 -49.64 1.76 48.06
C LYS A 973 -50.91 1.40 47.28
N PRO A 974 -51.91 0.86 47.99
CA PRO A 974 -52.41 -0.50 47.74
C PRO A 974 -53.50 -0.52 46.70
#